data_399a2f8faadb0b846893d7b6dc6f829a
#
_entry.id   399a2f8faadb0b846893d7b6dc6f829a
#
_cell.length_a   1.000
_cell.length_b   1.000
_cell.length_c   1.000
_cell.angle_alpha   90.00
_cell.angle_beta   90.00
_cell.angle_gamma   90.00
#
_symmetry.space_group_name_H-M   'P 1'
#
loop_
_entity.id
_entity.type
_entity.pdbx_description
1 polymer ?
#
loop_
_entity_poly.entity_id
_entity_poly.type
_entity_poly.pdbx_seq_one_letter_code
_entity_poly.pdbx_strand_id
1 'polypeptide(L)'
;MPLYSIKMRAAKDDLHVSGAERIIPQNAVSSAVCALTERALHHGLGRADFINIKMEEVKPAQLEYLDALPVSKRPAQTVEETYQIMRSMLCELGLEAKADELIDLLRHNHPMRGAVLYDVATSQRLEPDHERGIRVTYMDAEGAASTSSGKNHFREAIVLATKVVHAPGIIAELCLSDDPDYLVGYLASLKHGYVRLMPMKELGNPHGGRVFIFDSTKAKAEDAINYLEKQRVLVRGLPVEKPANPDPQQIFADELKQLQEQNLYRSLRTMDSEQSSYVEMQGRKILMFASNSYLDLAADARVKQAAADAALQWGAGSGGSRLTTGNTALHEALESKLAQFKGTEAALVFNTGYMANVGIISALCNSESIIFSDEYNHASIIDGARLSKARIVVYKHNDMQDLEAKILAIPCSRGLIVSDAVFSMDGDIVDLPALVALGKKYHLLTMIDEAHATGVIGKTGHGTLEHFGSTCKPDILMGTLSKALGSEGGYACASKVIIDYLKNKARSFIFATSQAPAALAAALRAIEVLEEEPQRAQSLQHNVEFFLNALHQEGVEAYSPTAIIPVIIGDEATALQVANELLANGVLAPAIRYPTVAKGTARLRIALMATHTEAELIKTAKLIGAAIRKYKK
;
A
#
# COMPACT_ATOMS: atom_id res chain seq x y z
N MET A 1 -21.71 -2.14 42.57
CA MET A 1 -21.69 -2.33 41.11
C MET A 1 -20.86 -3.56 40.85
N PRO A 2 -21.22 -4.42 39.89
CA PRO A 2 -20.37 -5.55 39.52
C PRO A 2 -19.02 -5.05 38.98
N LEU A 3 -17.97 -5.76 39.36
CA LEU A 3 -16.60 -5.53 38.91
C LEU A 3 -16.25 -6.59 37.84
N TYR A 4 -15.47 -6.16 36.85
CA TYR A 4 -15.03 -7.02 35.77
C TYR A 4 -13.51 -7.05 35.69
N SER A 5 -12.93 -8.23 35.57
CA SER A 5 -11.54 -8.42 35.19
C SER A 5 -11.45 -8.39 33.68
N ILE A 6 -10.65 -7.47 33.12
CA ILE A 6 -10.35 -7.40 31.70
C ILE A 6 -8.90 -7.75 31.50
N LYS A 7 -8.67 -8.79 30.68
CA LYS A 7 -7.33 -9.22 30.25
C LYS A 7 -7.23 -9.05 28.75
N MET A 8 -6.24 -8.31 28.29
CA MET A 8 -5.94 -8.16 26.87
C MET A 8 -4.59 -8.76 26.54
N ARG A 9 -4.53 -9.40 25.38
CA ARG A 9 -3.28 -9.80 24.73
C ARG A 9 -3.35 -9.40 23.28
N ALA A 10 -2.34 -8.67 22.82
CA ALA A 10 -2.15 -8.36 21.40
C ALA A 10 -0.78 -8.90 20.96
N ALA A 11 -0.73 -9.46 19.77
CA ALA A 11 0.48 -10.03 19.17
C ALA A 11 0.60 -9.62 17.70
N LYS A 12 1.82 -9.67 17.18
CA LYS A 12 2.15 -9.55 15.77
C LYS A 12 3.23 -10.57 15.47
N ASP A 13 3.04 -11.37 14.43
CA ASP A 13 3.98 -12.44 14.05
C ASP A 13 4.36 -13.33 15.27
N ASP A 14 3.36 -13.74 16.07
CA ASP A 14 3.49 -14.50 17.32
C ASP A 14 4.26 -13.79 18.46
N LEU A 15 4.75 -12.58 18.24
CA LEU A 15 5.40 -11.78 19.27
C LEU A 15 4.36 -11.00 20.09
N HIS A 16 4.48 -11.07 21.42
CA HIS A 16 3.64 -10.30 22.31
C HIS A 16 3.93 -8.81 22.17
N VAL A 17 2.94 -8.05 21.69
CA VAL A 17 3.05 -6.62 21.46
C VAL A 17 2.52 -5.82 22.65
N SER A 18 1.42 -6.24 23.21
CA SER A 18 0.76 -5.55 24.32
C SER A 18 -0.05 -6.50 25.19
N GLY A 19 -0.09 -6.25 26.48
CA GLY A 19 -0.94 -6.96 27.43
C GLY A 19 -1.36 -6.04 28.56
N ALA A 20 -2.57 -6.25 29.07
CA ALA A 20 -3.07 -5.56 30.25
C ALA A 20 -4.04 -6.46 31.02
N GLU A 21 -4.05 -6.32 32.34
CA GLU A 21 -5.07 -6.90 33.21
C GLU A 21 -5.56 -5.83 34.17
N ARG A 22 -6.90 -5.66 34.25
CA ARG A 22 -7.53 -4.66 35.11
C ARG A 22 -8.82 -5.19 35.69
N ILE A 23 -9.13 -4.74 36.90
CA ILE A 23 -10.45 -4.90 37.53
C ILE A 23 -11.10 -3.52 37.52
N ILE A 24 -12.22 -3.42 36.85
CA ILE A 24 -12.92 -2.15 36.65
C ILE A 24 -14.44 -2.29 36.89
N PRO A 25 -15.13 -1.23 37.29
CA PRO A 25 -16.57 -1.26 37.43
C PRO A 25 -17.27 -1.35 36.06
N GLN A 26 -18.46 -1.93 36.06
CA GLN A 26 -19.23 -2.20 34.84
C GLN A 26 -19.39 -0.97 33.92
N ASN A 27 -19.57 0.22 34.46
CA ASN A 27 -19.73 1.45 33.69
C ASN A 27 -18.45 1.91 32.98
N ALA A 28 -17.29 1.42 33.36
CA ALA A 28 -16.00 1.75 32.74
C ALA A 28 -15.55 0.70 31.70
N VAL A 29 -16.26 -0.42 31.58
CA VAL A 29 -15.88 -1.56 30.71
C VAL A 29 -15.76 -1.13 29.24
N SER A 30 -16.77 -0.46 28.71
CA SER A 30 -16.81 -0.06 27.29
C SER A 30 -15.64 0.88 26.93
N SER A 31 -15.39 1.89 27.75
CA SER A 31 -14.29 2.83 27.54
C SER A 31 -12.93 2.15 27.63
N ALA A 32 -12.75 1.23 28.59
CA ALA A 32 -11.50 0.49 28.73
C ALA A 32 -11.25 -0.45 27.55
N VAL A 33 -12.27 -1.14 27.06
CA VAL A 33 -12.14 -2.02 25.88
C VAL A 33 -11.79 -1.22 24.65
N CYS A 34 -12.47 -0.08 24.40
CA CYS A 34 -12.15 0.80 23.29
C CYS A 34 -10.69 1.32 23.36
N ALA A 35 -10.27 1.83 24.50
CA ALA A 35 -8.92 2.35 24.69
C ALA A 35 -7.85 1.26 24.50
N LEU A 36 -8.10 0.04 24.97
CA LEU A 36 -7.19 -1.10 24.80
C LEU A 36 -7.10 -1.53 23.34
N THR A 37 -8.24 -1.55 22.63
CA THR A 37 -8.28 -1.92 21.20
C THR A 37 -7.60 -0.88 20.34
N GLU A 38 -7.90 0.39 20.54
CA GLU A 38 -7.24 1.51 19.82
C GLU A 38 -5.73 1.46 20.02
N ARG A 39 -5.30 1.21 21.26
CA ARG A 39 -3.91 1.05 21.57
C ARG A 39 -3.26 -0.09 20.79
N ALA A 40 -3.86 -1.26 20.72
CA ALA A 40 -3.34 -2.40 20.00
C ALA A 40 -3.28 -2.17 18.47
N LEU A 41 -4.15 -1.31 17.94
CA LEU A 41 -4.24 -1.01 16.52
C LEU A 41 -3.32 0.15 16.07
N HIS A 42 -3.01 1.09 16.96
CA HIS A 42 -2.32 2.33 16.58
C HIS A 42 -0.85 2.41 17.01
N HIS A 43 -0.23 1.29 17.26
CA HIS A 43 1.12 1.27 17.83
C HIS A 43 2.26 1.04 16.82
N GLY A 44 3.45 1.62 17.10
CA GLY A 44 4.60 1.75 16.23
C GLY A 44 5.26 0.47 15.72
N LEU A 45 4.89 -0.71 16.25
CA LEU A 45 5.31 -2.01 15.68
C LEU A 45 4.41 -2.49 14.53
N GLY A 46 3.55 -1.61 14.03
CA GLY A 46 2.52 -1.96 13.07
C GLY A 46 1.27 -2.53 13.74
N ARG A 47 0.23 -2.78 12.94
CA ARG A 47 -1.02 -3.35 13.44
C ARG A 47 -0.75 -4.71 14.07
N ALA A 48 -1.28 -4.93 15.28
CA ALA A 48 -1.37 -6.28 15.81
C ALA A 48 -2.21 -7.13 14.85
N ASP A 49 -1.72 -8.32 14.51
CA ASP A 49 -2.45 -9.29 13.70
C ASP A 49 -3.38 -10.17 14.57
N PHE A 50 -3.18 -10.12 15.88
CA PHE A 50 -3.99 -10.82 16.85
C PHE A 50 -4.26 -9.94 18.08
N ILE A 51 -5.55 -9.80 18.43
CA ILE A 51 -6.00 -9.15 19.66
C ILE A 51 -7.01 -10.08 20.35
N ASN A 52 -6.73 -10.46 21.59
CA ASN A 52 -7.66 -11.20 22.43
C ASN A 52 -7.99 -10.38 23.68
N ILE A 53 -9.25 -10.14 23.93
CA ILE A 53 -9.76 -9.48 25.13
C ILE A 53 -10.69 -10.45 25.83
N LYS A 54 -10.26 -10.92 27.01
CA LYS A 54 -11.07 -11.76 27.90
C LYS A 54 -11.65 -10.88 28.99
N MET A 55 -12.96 -10.96 29.20
CA MET A 55 -13.67 -10.22 30.22
C MET A 55 -14.48 -11.19 31.06
N GLU A 56 -14.33 -11.10 32.37
CA GLU A 56 -15.02 -11.95 33.33
C GLU A 56 -15.53 -11.13 34.51
N GLU A 57 -16.75 -11.39 34.98
CA GLU A 57 -17.26 -10.79 36.21
C GLU A 57 -16.47 -11.33 37.41
N VAL A 58 -15.97 -10.42 38.23
CA VAL A 58 -15.21 -10.77 39.43
C VAL A 58 -16.18 -11.12 40.55
N LYS A 59 -16.21 -12.39 40.97
CA LYS A 59 -17.04 -12.86 42.06
C LYS A 59 -16.43 -12.46 43.41
N PRO A 60 -17.25 -12.29 44.49
CA PRO A 60 -16.75 -11.94 45.82
C PRO A 60 -15.58 -12.80 46.32
N ALA A 61 -15.66 -14.10 46.13
CA ALA A 61 -14.56 -15.02 46.49
C ALA A 61 -13.24 -14.77 45.70
N GLN A 62 -13.30 -14.20 44.50
CA GLN A 62 -12.11 -13.84 43.76
C GLN A 62 -11.48 -12.54 44.26
N LEU A 63 -12.29 -11.60 44.78
CA LEU A 63 -11.79 -10.38 45.43
C LEU A 63 -11.04 -10.72 46.70
N GLU A 64 -11.58 -11.61 47.56
CA GLU A 64 -10.88 -12.09 48.73
C GLU A 64 -9.57 -12.81 48.40
N TYR A 65 -9.55 -13.58 47.29
CA TYR A 65 -8.33 -14.22 46.81
C TYR A 65 -7.29 -13.19 46.31
N LEU A 66 -7.72 -12.16 45.56
CA LEU A 66 -6.82 -11.10 45.08
C LEU A 66 -6.24 -10.30 46.25
N ASP A 67 -7.02 -10.05 47.29
CA ASP A 67 -6.56 -9.36 48.51
C ASP A 67 -5.58 -10.19 49.32
N ALA A 68 -5.63 -11.51 49.21
CA ALA A 68 -4.69 -12.43 49.84
C ALA A 68 -3.36 -12.58 49.06
N LEU A 69 -3.28 -12.11 47.79
CA LEU A 69 -2.04 -12.17 47.03
C LEU A 69 -1.01 -11.16 47.56
N PRO A 70 0.30 -11.47 47.47
CA PRO A 70 1.36 -10.47 47.67
C PRO A 70 1.15 -9.26 46.78
N VAL A 71 1.49 -8.07 47.27
CA VAL A 71 1.29 -6.79 46.54
C VAL A 71 1.90 -6.85 45.16
N SER A 72 3.09 -7.44 45.00
CA SER A 72 3.77 -7.61 43.70
C SER A 72 3.00 -8.43 42.65
N LYS A 73 2.00 -9.22 43.08
CA LYS A 73 1.20 -10.10 42.21
C LYS A 73 -0.22 -9.58 41.96
N ARG A 74 -0.59 -8.44 42.55
CA ARG A 74 -1.92 -7.86 42.37
C ARG A 74 -1.97 -7.03 41.07
N PRO A 75 -3.08 -7.05 40.34
CA PRO A 75 -3.25 -6.13 39.24
C PRO A 75 -3.40 -4.68 39.73
N ALA A 76 -2.59 -3.78 39.26
CA ALA A 76 -2.65 -2.37 39.60
C ALA A 76 -3.92 -1.70 39.03
N GLN A 77 -4.54 -0.84 39.83
CA GLN A 77 -5.73 -0.08 39.42
C GLN A 77 -5.45 1.44 39.34
N THR A 78 -4.41 1.88 40.02
CA THR A 78 -3.99 3.28 40.07
C THR A 78 -2.49 3.42 39.81
N VAL A 79 -2.04 4.63 39.53
CA VAL A 79 -0.61 4.97 39.38
C VAL A 79 0.14 4.66 40.66
N GLU A 80 -0.40 5.03 41.79
CA GLU A 80 0.24 4.82 43.09
C GLU A 80 0.36 3.32 43.43
N GLU A 81 -0.67 2.54 43.14
CA GLU A 81 -0.57 1.08 43.26
C GLU A 81 0.49 0.49 42.36
N THR A 82 0.70 1.03 41.16
CA THR A 82 1.77 0.60 40.28
C THR A 82 3.14 0.79 40.95
N TYR A 83 3.38 1.95 41.58
CA TYR A 83 4.62 2.20 42.30
C TYR A 83 4.79 1.26 43.50
N GLN A 84 3.72 1.00 44.22
CA GLN A 84 3.76 0.05 45.36
C GLN A 84 4.09 -1.36 44.89
N ILE A 85 3.50 -1.80 43.77
CA ILE A 85 3.82 -3.08 43.16
C ILE A 85 5.29 -3.11 42.71
N MET A 86 5.77 -2.09 42.04
CA MET A 86 7.16 -2.00 41.63
C MET A 86 8.12 -2.01 42.82
N ARG A 87 7.80 -1.28 43.88
CA ARG A 87 8.56 -1.30 45.11
C ARG A 87 8.64 -2.70 45.73
N SER A 88 7.49 -3.37 45.82
CA SER A 88 7.42 -4.76 46.34
C SER A 88 8.25 -5.72 45.48
N MET A 89 8.19 -5.57 44.15
CA MET A 89 9.01 -6.34 43.22
C MET A 89 10.52 -6.13 43.44
N LEU A 90 10.92 -4.88 43.63
CA LEU A 90 12.33 -4.57 43.92
C LEU A 90 12.80 -5.15 45.25
N CYS A 91 11.93 -5.14 46.27
CA CYS A 91 12.22 -5.78 47.56
C CYS A 91 12.36 -7.31 47.42
N GLU A 92 11.48 -7.96 46.65
CA GLU A 92 11.58 -9.40 46.36
C GLU A 92 12.87 -9.79 45.65
N LEU A 93 13.48 -8.82 44.94
CA LEU A 93 14.80 -8.95 44.27
C LEU A 93 15.99 -8.71 45.20
N GLY A 94 15.78 -8.39 46.46
CA GLY A 94 16.85 -8.01 47.37
C GLY A 94 17.34 -6.59 47.25
N LEU A 95 16.61 -5.72 46.54
CA LEU A 95 16.92 -4.31 46.32
C LEU A 95 16.20 -3.40 47.34
N GLU A 96 15.81 -3.88 48.49
CA GLU A 96 15.00 -3.15 49.47
C GLU A 96 15.62 -1.78 49.83
N ALA A 97 16.93 -1.75 50.07
CA ALA A 97 17.67 -0.54 50.43
C ALA A 97 17.69 0.52 49.31
N LYS A 98 17.37 0.15 48.07
CA LYS A 98 17.40 1.01 46.89
C LYS A 98 16.03 1.16 46.23
N ALA A 99 15.02 0.46 46.71
CA ALA A 99 13.70 0.46 46.10
C ALA A 99 13.08 1.85 46.05
N ASP A 100 13.20 2.60 47.14
CA ASP A 100 12.65 3.97 47.22
C ASP A 100 13.38 4.94 46.29
N GLU A 101 14.71 4.85 46.18
CA GLU A 101 15.52 5.66 45.23
C GLU A 101 15.13 5.36 43.78
N LEU A 102 14.96 4.08 43.42
CA LEU A 102 14.56 3.68 42.08
C LEU A 102 13.12 4.10 41.75
N ILE A 103 12.20 3.96 42.70
CA ILE A 103 10.82 4.43 42.54
C ILE A 103 10.75 5.95 42.43
N ASP A 104 11.54 6.68 43.22
CA ASP A 104 11.61 8.13 43.15
C ASP A 104 12.19 8.61 41.80
N LEU A 105 13.16 7.91 41.31
CA LEU A 105 13.74 8.11 39.97
C LEU A 105 12.67 7.91 38.88
N LEU A 106 11.82 6.91 39.04
CA LEU A 106 10.68 6.65 38.14
C LEU A 106 9.61 7.73 38.24
N ARG A 107 9.29 8.20 39.46
CA ARG A 107 8.25 9.23 39.70
C ARG A 107 8.65 10.60 39.16
N HIS A 108 9.86 11.01 39.40
CA HIS A 108 10.30 12.39 39.13
C HIS A 108 10.92 12.57 37.76
N ASN A 109 10.88 11.53 36.93
CA ASN A 109 11.18 11.70 35.53
C ASN A 109 12.53 12.41 35.29
N HIS A 110 13.54 12.02 36.06
CA HIS A 110 14.86 12.54 35.82
C HIS A 110 15.24 12.33 34.35
N PRO A 111 15.69 13.38 33.65
CA PRO A 111 16.04 13.28 32.24
C PRO A 111 17.27 12.40 32.10
N MET A 112 17.07 11.10 32.19
CA MET A 112 18.12 10.14 31.90
C MET A 112 18.20 10.02 30.38
N ARG A 113 19.08 10.80 29.81
CA ARG A 113 19.50 10.59 28.43
C ARG A 113 20.35 9.33 28.39
N GLY A 114 19.73 8.19 28.19
CA GLY A 114 20.40 6.90 28.10
C GLY A 114 19.86 5.87 29.10
N ALA A 115 20.31 4.65 28.98
CA ALA A 115 19.97 3.59 29.92
C ALA A 115 20.97 3.55 31.07
N VAL A 116 20.50 3.18 32.27
CA VAL A 116 21.33 2.97 33.46
C VAL A 116 21.36 1.49 33.76
N LEU A 117 22.56 0.98 33.93
CA LEU A 117 22.75 -0.41 34.34
C LEU A 117 22.97 -0.43 35.86
N TYR A 118 22.13 -1.19 36.56
CA TYR A 118 22.17 -1.30 38.00
C TYR A 118 22.52 -2.72 38.42
N ASP A 119 23.57 -2.84 39.25
CA ASP A 119 24.02 -4.13 39.76
C ASP A 119 23.32 -4.47 41.08
N VAL A 120 22.52 -5.52 41.07
CA VAL A 120 21.80 -6.01 42.26
C VAL A 120 22.72 -6.45 43.38
N ALA A 121 23.81 -7.14 43.06
CA ALA A 121 24.70 -7.72 44.06
C ALA A 121 25.52 -6.67 44.79
N THR A 122 25.96 -5.66 44.11
CA THR A 122 26.79 -4.57 44.70
C THR A 122 25.97 -3.35 45.09
N SER A 123 24.69 -3.30 44.72
CA SER A 123 23.83 -2.13 44.86
C SER A 123 24.44 -0.86 44.25
N GLN A 124 25.20 -1.02 43.18
CA GLN A 124 25.85 0.08 42.49
C GLN A 124 25.19 0.36 41.13
N ARG A 125 25.03 1.63 40.85
CA ARG A 125 24.67 2.14 39.54
C ARG A 125 25.94 2.17 38.66
N LEU A 126 25.91 1.48 37.53
CA LEU A 126 26.94 1.59 36.54
C LEU A 126 26.60 2.76 35.62
N GLU A 127 27.33 3.86 35.79
CA GLU A 127 27.20 5.00 34.89
C GLU A 127 27.82 4.65 33.54
N PRO A 128 27.26 5.22 32.43
CA PRO A 128 27.94 5.16 31.15
C PRO A 128 29.32 5.79 31.30
N ASP A 129 30.35 4.99 31.19
CA ASP A 129 31.71 5.46 31.34
C ASP A 129 32.22 6.00 30.02
N HIS A 130 32.21 7.31 29.87
CA HIS A 130 32.68 8.00 28.67
C HIS A 130 34.18 7.78 28.42
N GLU A 131 34.96 7.53 29.45
CA GLU A 131 36.41 7.27 29.33
C GLU A 131 36.67 5.85 28.82
N ARG A 132 35.79 4.90 29.13
CA ARG A 132 35.84 3.50 28.62
C ARG A 132 35.08 3.30 27.31
N GLY A 133 34.51 4.33 26.75
CA GLY A 133 33.80 4.25 25.48
C GLY A 133 32.48 3.49 25.55
N ILE A 134 31.86 3.33 26.71
CA ILE A 134 30.57 2.68 26.88
C ILE A 134 29.47 3.73 26.75
N ARG A 135 28.80 3.72 25.65
CA ARG A 135 27.60 4.51 25.43
C ARG A 135 26.38 3.58 25.42
N VAL A 136 25.50 3.78 26.38
CA VAL A 136 24.23 3.04 26.43
C VAL A 136 23.19 3.82 25.62
N THR A 137 22.87 3.34 24.46
CA THR A 137 21.86 3.94 23.57
C THR A 137 20.76 2.92 23.33
N TYR A 138 19.55 3.40 23.34
CA TYR A 138 18.41 2.59 22.97
C TYR A 138 18.37 2.42 21.45
N MET A 139 18.12 1.20 21.00
CA MET A 139 17.83 0.88 19.61
C MET A 139 16.44 0.28 19.48
N ASP A 140 15.74 0.64 18.42
CA ASP A 140 14.44 0.06 18.10
C ASP A 140 14.55 -1.39 17.57
N ALA A 141 13.41 -2.03 17.34
CA ALA A 141 13.37 -3.41 16.87
C ALA A 141 13.99 -3.60 15.48
N GLU A 142 14.06 -2.54 14.69
CA GLU A 142 14.65 -2.53 13.35
C GLU A 142 16.16 -2.22 13.37
N GLY A 143 16.68 -1.87 14.55
CA GLY A 143 18.09 -1.57 14.75
C GLY A 143 18.48 -0.11 14.51
N ALA A 144 17.49 0.76 14.34
CA ALA A 144 17.74 2.19 14.26
C ALA A 144 17.98 2.79 15.65
N ALA A 145 18.99 3.64 15.79
CA ALA A 145 19.24 4.36 17.04
C ALA A 145 18.15 5.41 17.25
N SER A 146 17.34 5.23 18.28
CA SER A 146 16.26 6.16 18.57
C SER A 146 16.78 7.40 19.29
N THR A 147 16.70 8.52 18.61
CA THR A 147 16.92 9.85 19.20
C THR A 147 15.66 10.68 19.30
N SER A 148 14.51 10.19 18.83
CA SER A 148 13.28 10.97 18.70
C SER A 148 12.06 10.36 19.37
N SER A 149 11.25 11.25 19.90
CA SER A 149 9.88 11.14 20.41
C SER A 149 9.32 9.75 20.75
N GLY A 150 9.36 9.49 21.94
CA GLY A 150 9.03 8.44 22.87
C GLY A 150 7.90 7.44 22.64
N LYS A 151 6.91 7.68 21.84
CA LYS A 151 5.74 6.76 21.79
C LYS A 151 5.99 5.44 21.10
N ASN A 152 6.77 5.43 20.04
CA ASN A 152 7.03 4.22 19.24
C ASN A 152 8.13 3.34 19.86
N HIS A 153 9.13 3.95 20.47
CA HIS A 153 10.30 3.25 21.01
C HIS A 153 10.00 2.42 22.26
N PHE A 154 8.98 2.81 22.97
CA PHE A 154 8.58 2.16 24.21
C PHE A 154 8.14 0.72 24.02
N ARG A 155 7.48 0.43 22.90
CA ARG A 155 6.96 -0.89 22.57
C ARG A 155 7.98 -1.82 22.00
N GLU A 156 8.81 -1.29 21.15
CA GLU A 156 9.94 -2.01 20.58
C GLU A 156 10.87 -2.45 21.69
N ALA A 157 11.04 -1.60 22.71
CA ALA A 157 11.74 -1.96 23.93
C ALA A 157 11.07 -3.08 24.71
N ILE A 158 9.76 -3.07 24.81
CA ILE A 158 9.01 -4.13 25.50
C ILE A 158 9.20 -5.46 24.78
N VAL A 159 9.14 -5.48 23.44
CA VAL A 159 9.36 -6.69 22.64
C VAL A 159 10.80 -7.17 22.77
N LEU A 160 11.76 -6.28 22.71
CA LEU A 160 13.17 -6.61 22.89
C LEU A 160 13.46 -7.09 24.31
N ALA A 161 12.91 -6.43 25.32
CA ALA A 161 13.04 -6.84 26.70
C ALA A 161 12.39 -8.22 26.97
N THR A 162 11.30 -8.56 26.29
CA THR A 162 10.73 -9.89 26.37
C THR A 162 11.68 -10.97 25.85
N LYS A 163 12.42 -10.70 24.79
CA LYS A 163 13.47 -11.60 24.30
C LYS A 163 14.65 -11.69 25.26
N VAL A 164 15.04 -10.58 25.88
CA VAL A 164 16.12 -10.53 26.87
C VAL A 164 15.77 -11.33 28.12
N VAL A 165 14.53 -11.25 28.58
CA VAL A 165 14.03 -11.96 29.76
C VAL A 165 14.08 -13.48 29.61
N HIS A 166 13.98 -14.00 28.41
CA HIS A 166 14.03 -15.44 28.13
C HIS A 166 15.43 -15.98 27.86
N ALA A 167 16.45 -15.11 27.83
CA ALA A 167 17.82 -15.53 27.59
C ALA A 167 18.55 -15.84 28.91
N PRO A 168 19.50 -16.77 28.89
CA PRO A 168 20.37 -16.98 30.03
C PRO A 168 21.28 -15.76 30.21
N GLY A 169 21.01 -14.99 31.21
CA GLY A 169 21.73 -13.75 31.51
C GLY A 169 21.08 -13.06 32.69
N ILE A 170 21.40 -11.82 32.95
CA ILE A 170 21.21 -11.26 34.26
C ILE A 170 20.82 -9.82 34.14
N ILE A 171 19.65 -9.60 33.60
CA ILE A 171 19.23 -8.25 33.31
C ILE A 171 17.81 -8.05 33.78
N ALA A 172 17.62 -7.01 34.55
CA ALA A 172 16.31 -6.48 34.83
C ALA A 172 16.14 -5.16 34.10
N GLU A 173 15.06 -4.99 33.42
CA GLU A 173 14.71 -3.75 32.76
C GLU A 173 13.58 -3.07 33.51
N LEU A 174 13.81 -1.83 33.92
CA LEU A 174 12.79 -0.91 34.37
C LEU A 174 12.42 -0.02 33.19
N CYS A 175 11.30 -0.30 32.56
CA CYS A 175 10.79 0.53 31.46
C CYS A 175 9.76 1.50 31.99
N LEU A 176 9.91 2.78 31.65
CA LEU A 176 8.90 3.79 31.89
C LEU A 176 7.95 3.85 30.69
N SER A 177 6.65 3.66 30.88
CA SER A 177 5.64 3.91 29.86
C SER A 177 5.14 5.35 29.99
N ASP A 178 4.95 6.02 28.90
CA ASP A 178 4.26 7.29 28.86
C ASP A 178 2.74 7.15 28.61
N ASP A 179 2.23 5.93 28.64
CA ASP A 179 0.81 5.63 28.45
C ASP A 179 0.13 5.33 29.80
N PRO A 180 -0.80 6.19 30.29
CA PRO A 180 -1.44 6.02 31.58
C PRO A 180 -2.24 4.72 31.72
N ASP A 181 -2.69 4.17 30.61
CA ASP A 181 -3.41 2.92 30.61
C ASP A 181 -2.49 1.69 30.68
N TYR A 182 -1.20 1.88 30.60
CA TYR A 182 -0.20 0.83 30.77
C TYR A 182 0.18 0.66 32.24
N LEU A 183 -0.77 0.28 33.02
CA LEU A 183 -0.56 -0.20 34.36
C LEU A 183 0.06 -1.59 34.33
N VAL A 184 1.29 -1.70 33.96
CA VAL A 184 1.90 -3.02 34.04
C VAL A 184 3.23 -2.94 34.73
N GLY A 185 3.18 -3.24 36.00
CA GLY A 185 4.32 -3.84 36.62
C GLY A 185 4.12 -5.34 36.48
N TYR A 186 4.94 -6.03 35.78
CA TYR A 186 5.03 -7.46 35.98
C TYR A 186 6.47 -7.88 36.17
N LEU A 187 6.64 -8.83 37.04
CA LEU A 187 7.92 -9.40 37.34
C LEU A 187 8.16 -10.55 36.40
N ALA A 188 9.12 -10.41 35.52
CA ALA A 188 9.54 -11.54 34.70
C ALA A 188 10.46 -12.44 35.51
N SER A 189 10.38 -13.73 35.24
CA SER A 189 11.07 -14.79 35.95
C SER A 189 12.49 -14.47 36.34
N LEU A 190 12.77 -14.54 37.61
CA LEU A 190 14.08 -14.34 38.23
C LEU A 190 14.98 -15.56 38.13
N LYS A 191 14.56 -16.60 37.42
CA LYS A 191 15.30 -17.85 37.30
C LYS A 191 16.74 -17.64 36.82
N HIS A 192 17.00 -16.51 36.17
CA HIS A 192 18.31 -16.11 35.66
C HIS A 192 18.75 -14.73 36.15
N GLY A 193 18.06 -14.14 37.10
CA GLY A 193 18.46 -12.86 37.69
C GLY A 193 17.98 -11.62 36.98
N TYR A 194 16.84 -11.65 36.27
CA TYR A 194 16.27 -10.43 35.74
C TYR A 194 14.83 -10.16 36.07
N VAL A 195 14.51 -8.91 36.06
CA VAL A 195 13.20 -8.33 36.32
C VAL A 195 12.85 -7.41 35.16
N ARG A 196 11.59 -7.40 34.82
CA ARG A 196 11.02 -6.45 33.89
C ARG A 196 9.88 -5.71 34.56
N LEU A 197 9.97 -4.39 34.57
CA LEU A 197 8.94 -3.48 35.07
C LEU A 197 8.51 -2.56 33.92
N MET A 198 7.19 -2.41 33.74
CA MET A 198 6.61 -1.56 32.72
C MET A 198 5.81 -0.44 33.37
N PRO A 199 6.30 0.77 33.39
CA PRO A 199 5.62 1.91 33.99
C PRO A 199 4.63 2.59 33.07
N MET A 200 3.92 3.55 33.61
CA MET A 200 2.81 4.26 33.02
C MET A 200 3.19 5.60 32.42
N LYS A 201 2.30 6.14 31.59
CA LYS A 201 2.48 7.42 30.92
C LYS A 201 2.60 8.61 31.88
N GLU A 202 1.82 8.63 32.97
CA GLU A 202 1.90 9.68 33.99
C GLU A 202 3.23 9.71 34.74
N LEU A 203 3.95 8.59 34.69
CA LEU A 203 5.29 8.49 35.25
C LEU A 203 6.34 8.97 34.28
N GLY A 204 5.93 9.11 33.05
CA GLY A 204 6.85 9.20 31.97
C GLY A 204 7.10 10.59 31.46
N ASN A 205 8.27 10.81 31.22
CA ASN A 205 8.79 11.64 30.19
C ASN A 205 8.82 10.82 28.89
N PRO A 206 8.35 11.35 27.76
CA PRO A 206 8.48 10.67 26.48
C PRO A 206 9.94 10.35 26.10
N HIS A 207 10.89 10.87 26.86
CA HIS A 207 12.32 10.61 26.75
C HIS A 207 12.86 9.84 27.97
N GLY A 208 11.97 9.20 28.73
CA GLY A 208 12.30 8.48 29.95
C GLY A 208 13.42 7.47 29.72
N GLY A 209 14.42 7.54 30.57
CA GLY A 209 15.51 6.61 30.59
C GLY A 209 15.08 5.22 31.02
N ARG A 210 15.95 4.25 30.82
CA ARG A 210 15.77 2.86 31.21
C ARG A 210 16.77 2.47 32.24
N VAL A 211 16.33 1.65 33.16
CA VAL A 211 17.21 1.03 34.14
C VAL A 211 17.28 -0.46 33.82
N PHE A 212 18.47 -0.93 33.51
CA PHE A 212 18.78 -2.34 33.39
C PHE A 212 19.42 -2.80 34.69
N ILE A 213 18.86 -3.86 35.27
CA ILE A 213 19.34 -4.42 36.51
C ILE A 213 19.96 -5.78 36.20
N PHE A 214 21.18 -6.01 36.65
CA PHE A 214 21.86 -7.28 36.55
C PHE A 214 22.44 -7.69 37.90
N ASP A 215 22.80 -8.95 38.03
CA ASP A 215 23.33 -9.53 39.26
C ASP A 215 24.78 -9.98 38.99
N SER A 216 25.74 -9.22 39.50
CA SER A 216 27.17 -9.46 39.28
C SER A 216 27.68 -10.77 39.89
N THR A 217 26.89 -11.40 40.80
CA THR A 217 27.25 -12.74 41.33
C THR A 217 27.01 -13.84 40.28
N LYS A 218 26.19 -13.58 39.24
CA LYS A 218 25.78 -14.54 38.21
C LYS A 218 26.41 -14.26 36.84
N ALA A 219 26.76 -12.99 36.54
CA ALA A 219 27.50 -12.61 35.34
C ALA A 219 28.28 -11.33 35.55
N LYS A 220 29.29 -11.12 34.70
CA LYS A 220 30.03 -9.86 34.66
C LYS A 220 29.22 -8.78 33.93
N ALA A 221 29.40 -7.53 34.35
CA ALA A 221 28.73 -6.41 33.67
C ALA A 221 29.02 -6.37 32.15
N GLU A 222 30.24 -6.75 31.77
CA GLU A 222 30.66 -6.83 30.38
C GLU A 222 29.87 -7.86 29.59
N ASP A 223 29.55 -9.01 30.18
CA ASP A 223 28.74 -10.06 29.52
C ASP A 223 27.30 -9.58 29.33
N ALA A 224 26.75 -8.85 30.31
CA ALA A 224 25.43 -8.25 30.22
C ALA A 224 25.36 -7.18 29.12
N ILE A 225 26.36 -6.31 29.04
CA ILE A 225 26.48 -5.27 28.00
C ILE A 225 26.62 -5.93 26.63
N ASN A 226 27.51 -6.89 26.47
CA ASN A 226 27.70 -7.61 25.20
C ASN A 226 26.43 -8.33 24.74
N TYR A 227 25.68 -8.88 25.69
CA TYR A 227 24.40 -9.51 25.37
C TYR A 227 23.38 -8.48 24.86
N LEU A 228 23.24 -7.34 25.54
CA LEU A 228 22.32 -6.27 25.12
C LEU A 228 22.72 -5.65 23.77
N GLU A 229 24.01 -5.50 23.52
CA GLU A 229 24.52 -5.07 22.21
C GLU A 229 24.16 -6.07 21.11
N LYS A 230 24.35 -7.36 21.37
CA LYS A 230 23.99 -8.43 20.42
C LYS A 230 22.50 -8.46 20.15
N GLN A 231 21.68 -8.07 21.13
CA GLN A 231 20.22 -7.92 20.95
C GLN A 231 19.82 -6.56 20.39
N ARG A 232 20.77 -5.70 20.04
CA ARG A 232 20.55 -4.33 19.55
C ARG A 232 19.76 -3.43 20.53
N VAL A 233 19.82 -3.71 21.82
CA VAL A 233 19.21 -2.89 22.89
C VAL A 233 20.22 -1.84 23.39
N LEU A 234 21.49 -2.17 23.38
CA LEU A 234 22.59 -1.28 23.69
C LEU A 234 23.54 -1.16 22.50
N VAL A 235 24.13 0.00 22.35
CA VAL A 235 25.22 0.23 21.40
C VAL A 235 26.43 0.68 22.19
N ARG A 236 27.50 -0.10 22.14
CA ARG A 236 28.80 0.33 22.63
C ARG A 236 29.37 1.35 21.64
N GLY A 237 29.48 2.59 22.06
CA GLY A 237 30.12 3.64 21.25
C GLY A 237 31.49 3.98 21.80
N LEU A 238 32.52 3.89 20.99
CA LEU A 238 33.63 4.86 21.03
C LEU A 238 33.01 6.26 20.93
N PRO A 239 33.70 7.35 21.42
CA PRO A 239 33.21 8.71 21.18
C PRO A 239 32.90 8.81 19.71
N VAL A 240 31.59 8.80 19.44
CA VAL A 240 31.07 8.72 18.08
C VAL A 240 31.37 10.10 17.49
N GLU A 241 32.36 10.18 16.68
CA GLU A 241 31.99 10.63 15.34
C GLU A 241 30.71 9.83 14.97
N LYS A 242 29.56 10.53 14.96
CA LYS A 242 28.34 9.93 14.37
C LYS A 242 28.83 9.19 13.14
N PRO A 243 28.62 7.89 12.96
CA PRO A 243 28.84 7.32 11.64
C PRO A 243 28.11 8.27 10.75
N ALA A 244 28.83 8.96 9.88
CA ALA A 244 28.23 9.86 8.93
C ALA A 244 27.05 9.05 8.39
N ASN A 245 25.83 9.57 8.53
CA ASN A 245 24.69 8.87 7.99
C ASN A 245 25.13 8.37 6.63
N PRO A 246 25.03 7.08 6.31
CA PRO A 246 25.50 6.61 5.01
C PRO A 246 24.98 7.62 4.00
N ASP A 247 25.83 8.05 3.09
CA ASP A 247 25.39 9.01 2.07
C ASP A 247 23.99 8.60 1.65
N PRO A 248 22.96 9.45 1.81
CA PRO A 248 21.59 9.05 1.47
C PRO A 248 21.50 8.49 0.06
N GLN A 249 22.38 8.94 -0.85
CA GLN A 249 22.47 8.42 -2.21
C GLN A 249 23.03 6.99 -2.27
N GLN A 250 23.88 6.60 -1.30
CA GLN A 250 24.44 5.23 -1.25
C GLN A 250 23.33 4.19 -1.01
N ILE A 251 22.35 4.50 -0.18
CA ILE A 251 21.19 3.62 0.07
C ILE A 251 20.49 3.30 -1.26
N PHE A 252 20.19 4.34 -2.05
CA PHE A 252 19.56 4.16 -3.35
C PHE A 252 20.46 3.46 -4.37
N ALA A 253 21.78 3.70 -4.32
CA ALA A 253 22.72 3.00 -5.17
C ALA A 253 22.75 1.49 -4.88
N ASP A 254 22.71 1.11 -3.62
CA ASP A 254 22.69 -0.29 -3.19
C ASP A 254 21.36 -0.96 -3.58
N GLU A 255 20.22 -0.29 -3.43
CA GLU A 255 18.90 -0.78 -3.90
C GLU A 255 18.88 -0.96 -5.43
N LEU A 256 19.41 0.01 -6.18
CA LEU A 256 19.50 -0.09 -7.64
C LEU A 256 20.39 -1.26 -8.07
N LYS A 257 21.49 -1.52 -7.37
CA LYS A 257 22.35 -2.68 -7.60
C LYS A 257 21.60 -3.98 -7.35
N GLN A 258 20.83 -4.08 -6.26
CA GLN A 258 19.97 -5.24 -5.99
C GLN A 258 18.94 -5.46 -7.10
N LEU A 259 18.32 -4.40 -7.60
CA LEU A 259 17.39 -4.50 -8.74
C LEU A 259 18.10 -5.03 -10.00
N GLN A 260 19.36 -4.63 -10.25
CA GLN A 260 20.16 -5.16 -11.37
C GLN A 260 20.48 -6.64 -11.18
N GLU A 261 20.92 -7.05 -10.00
CA GLU A 261 21.23 -8.46 -9.68
C GLU A 261 20.00 -9.38 -9.81
N GLN A 262 18.81 -8.85 -9.46
CA GLN A 262 17.53 -9.56 -9.61
C GLN A 262 16.93 -9.45 -11.01
N ASN A 263 17.60 -8.81 -11.97
CA ASN A 263 17.06 -8.51 -13.29
C ASN A 263 15.74 -7.69 -13.26
N LEU A 264 15.51 -6.89 -12.23
CA LEU A 264 14.32 -6.04 -12.08
C LEU A 264 14.59 -4.57 -12.45
N TYR A 265 15.85 -4.24 -12.78
CA TYR A 265 16.22 -2.89 -13.19
C TYR A 265 15.49 -2.49 -14.48
N ARG A 266 14.92 -1.29 -14.47
CA ARG A 266 14.14 -0.75 -15.59
C ARG A 266 14.92 0.32 -16.32
N SER A 267 14.95 0.23 -17.64
CA SER A 267 15.52 1.24 -18.53
C SER A 267 14.46 1.80 -19.47
N LEU A 268 14.56 3.08 -19.78
CA LEU A 268 13.70 3.73 -20.76
C LEU A 268 14.21 3.42 -22.17
N ARG A 269 13.29 3.30 -23.13
CA ARG A 269 13.57 3.19 -24.54
C ARG A 269 13.14 4.47 -25.22
N THR A 270 14.05 5.13 -25.92
CA THR A 270 13.76 6.34 -26.69
C THR A 270 13.12 5.96 -28.02
N MET A 271 11.99 6.60 -28.34
CA MET A 271 11.35 6.55 -29.66
C MET A 271 11.66 7.85 -30.37
N ASP A 272 12.12 7.76 -31.58
CA ASP A 272 12.60 8.91 -32.39
C ASP A 272 11.53 9.40 -33.37
N SER A 273 10.32 8.87 -33.31
CA SER A 273 9.17 9.22 -34.14
C SER A 273 7.87 9.30 -33.36
N GLU A 274 6.79 9.67 -34.01
CA GLU A 274 5.43 9.59 -33.49
C GLU A 274 5.03 8.15 -33.16
N GLN A 275 4.06 7.98 -32.25
CA GLN A 275 3.50 6.68 -31.85
C GLN A 275 2.50 6.21 -32.92
N SER A 276 2.89 5.25 -33.74
CA SER A 276 2.05 4.60 -34.73
C SER A 276 2.38 3.10 -34.81
N SER A 277 1.82 2.38 -35.80
CA SER A 277 2.15 0.97 -36.04
C SER A 277 3.64 0.74 -36.34
N TYR A 278 4.34 1.75 -36.82
CA TYR A 278 5.79 1.78 -36.89
C TYR A 278 6.35 2.97 -36.12
N VAL A 279 7.48 2.76 -35.48
CA VAL A 279 8.26 3.81 -34.83
C VAL A 279 9.72 3.74 -35.28
N GLU A 280 10.40 4.86 -35.22
CA GLU A 280 11.87 4.89 -35.32
C GLU A 280 12.48 4.72 -33.91
N MET A 281 13.45 3.87 -33.80
CA MET A 281 14.20 3.62 -32.57
C MET A 281 15.64 3.31 -32.90
N GLN A 282 16.57 4.16 -32.48
CA GLN A 282 18.00 4.04 -32.76
C GLN A 282 18.30 3.87 -34.29
N GLY A 283 17.65 4.69 -35.12
CA GLY A 283 17.80 4.66 -36.56
C GLY A 283 17.22 3.43 -37.27
N ARG A 284 16.40 2.63 -36.58
CA ARG A 284 15.73 1.45 -37.12
C ARG A 284 14.23 1.63 -37.12
N LYS A 285 13.56 1.23 -38.18
CA LYS A 285 12.10 1.16 -38.26
C LYS A 285 11.63 -0.12 -37.53
N ILE A 286 10.85 0.04 -36.50
CA ILE A 286 10.37 -1.05 -35.61
C ILE A 286 8.85 -1.12 -35.70
N LEU A 287 8.34 -2.31 -35.97
CA LEU A 287 6.89 -2.61 -35.94
C LEU A 287 6.44 -2.75 -34.48
N MET A 288 5.39 -2.02 -34.10
CA MET A 288 4.99 -1.78 -32.72
C MET A 288 3.84 -2.69 -32.28
N PHE A 289 4.13 -3.62 -31.37
CA PHE A 289 3.13 -4.44 -30.68
C PHE A 289 3.12 -4.18 -29.16
N ALA A 290 3.61 -3.01 -28.75
CA ALA A 290 3.71 -2.62 -27.34
C ALA A 290 2.87 -1.39 -26.97
N SER A 291 2.43 -0.62 -27.97
CA SER A 291 1.71 0.65 -27.76
C SER A 291 0.25 0.41 -27.41
N ASN A 292 -0.28 1.24 -26.50
CA ASN A 292 -1.73 1.30 -26.21
C ASN A 292 -2.47 2.27 -27.14
N SER A 293 -1.83 2.78 -28.21
CA SER A 293 -2.47 3.64 -29.24
C SER A 293 -3.35 2.79 -30.19
N TYR A 294 -4.33 2.09 -29.63
CA TYR A 294 -5.11 1.04 -30.31
C TYR A 294 -5.71 1.48 -31.65
N LEU A 295 -6.16 2.74 -31.76
CA LEU A 295 -6.82 3.29 -32.95
C LEU A 295 -5.90 4.14 -33.82
N ASP A 296 -4.64 4.30 -33.40
CA ASP A 296 -3.64 5.15 -34.08
C ASP A 296 -4.05 6.64 -34.21
N LEU A 297 -4.89 7.13 -33.28
CA LEU A 297 -5.41 8.48 -33.30
C LEU A 297 -4.34 9.53 -32.90
N ALA A 298 -3.31 9.10 -32.15
CA ALA A 298 -2.18 10.01 -31.83
C ALA A 298 -1.41 10.47 -33.07
N ALA A 299 -1.36 9.66 -34.12
CA ALA A 299 -0.71 9.98 -35.40
C ALA A 299 -1.66 10.58 -36.44
N ASP A 300 -2.99 10.62 -36.18
CA ASP A 300 -3.97 11.16 -37.12
C ASP A 300 -3.76 12.66 -37.38
N ALA A 301 -3.68 13.03 -38.64
CA ALA A 301 -3.39 14.40 -39.03
C ALA A 301 -4.42 15.42 -38.49
N ARG A 302 -5.69 15.04 -38.38
CA ARG A 302 -6.78 15.90 -37.87
C ARG A 302 -6.64 16.15 -36.38
N VAL A 303 -6.22 15.12 -35.63
CA VAL A 303 -5.97 15.19 -34.19
C VAL A 303 -4.73 16.06 -33.91
N LYS A 304 -3.65 15.85 -34.67
CA LYS A 304 -2.43 16.68 -34.57
C LYS A 304 -2.71 18.15 -34.94
N GLN A 305 -3.51 18.40 -35.98
CA GLN A 305 -3.88 19.76 -36.39
C GLN A 305 -4.71 20.46 -35.31
N ALA A 306 -5.71 19.77 -34.73
CA ALA A 306 -6.50 20.33 -33.63
C ALA A 306 -5.65 20.71 -32.43
N ALA A 307 -4.66 19.86 -32.07
CA ALA A 307 -3.70 20.16 -31.01
C ALA A 307 -2.86 21.41 -31.33
N ALA A 308 -2.34 21.52 -32.55
CA ALA A 308 -1.53 22.65 -32.99
C ALA A 308 -2.34 23.97 -32.99
N ASP A 309 -3.56 23.96 -33.54
CA ASP A 309 -4.43 25.13 -33.58
C ASP A 309 -4.80 25.58 -32.15
N ALA A 310 -5.09 24.65 -31.26
CA ALA A 310 -5.38 24.99 -29.85
C ALA A 310 -4.16 25.59 -29.14
N ALA A 311 -2.96 25.10 -29.41
CA ALA A 311 -1.75 25.67 -28.83
C ALA A 311 -1.52 27.11 -29.32
N LEU A 312 -1.79 27.39 -30.61
CA LEU A 312 -1.67 28.73 -31.19
C LEU A 312 -2.76 29.68 -30.65
N GLN A 313 -3.98 29.22 -30.48
CA GLN A 313 -5.10 30.03 -30.04
C GLN A 313 -5.14 30.29 -28.55
N TRP A 314 -4.86 29.24 -27.72
CA TRP A 314 -5.08 29.24 -26.29
C TRP A 314 -3.77 29.28 -25.48
N GLY A 315 -2.63 29.17 -26.12
CA GLY A 315 -1.31 29.09 -25.49
C GLY A 315 -0.86 27.64 -25.21
N ALA A 316 0.42 27.50 -24.81
CA ALA A 316 1.06 26.20 -24.61
C ALA A 316 0.66 25.51 -23.30
N GLY A 317 0.12 26.23 -22.33
CA GLY A 317 -0.27 25.70 -21.01
C GLY A 317 -1.44 26.45 -20.41
N SER A 318 -1.97 25.90 -19.29
CA SER A 318 -3.20 26.42 -18.66
C SER A 318 -2.99 27.50 -17.61
N GLY A 319 -1.79 27.63 -17.04
CA GLY A 319 -1.41 28.67 -16.08
C GLY A 319 -2.03 28.57 -14.69
N GLY A 320 -2.95 27.63 -14.43
CA GLY A 320 -3.61 27.48 -13.15
C GLY A 320 -4.42 26.19 -12.99
N SER A 321 -4.93 25.97 -11.78
CA SER A 321 -5.87 24.87 -11.54
C SER A 321 -7.26 25.18 -12.11
N ARG A 322 -8.08 24.14 -12.30
CA ARG A 322 -9.46 24.26 -12.82
C ARG A 322 -10.33 25.23 -12.00
N LEU A 323 -10.12 25.30 -10.70
CA LEU A 323 -10.91 26.17 -9.79
C LEU A 323 -10.43 27.63 -9.73
N THR A 324 -9.31 27.95 -10.36
CA THR A 324 -8.76 29.30 -10.39
C THR A 324 -8.85 29.90 -11.80
N THR A 325 -7.85 29.70 -12.62
CA THR A 325 -7.74 30.28 -13.97
C THR A 325 -7.63 29.23 -15.09
N GLY A 326 -7.44 27.95 -14.73
CA GLY A 326 -7.16 26.89 -15.68
C GLY A 326 -8.40 26.22 -16.30
N ASN A 327 -9.63 26.68 -16.00
CA ASN A 327 -10.83 26.18 -16.67
C ASN A 327 -11.10 26.99 -17.95
N THR A 328 -11.08 26.32 -19.08
CA THR A 328 -11.30 26.96 -20.40
C THR A 328 -12.53 26.36 -21.09
N ALA A 329 -13.03 27.00 -22.11
CA ALA A 329 -14.12 26.51 -22.96
C ALA A 329 -13.78 25.12 -23.60
N LEU A 330 -12.50 24.81 -23.82
CA LEU A 330 -12.08 23.50 -24.31
C LEU A 330 -12.35 22.39 -23.30
N HIS A 331 -12.18 22.65 -22.01
CA HIS A 331 -12.53 21.69 -20.97
C HIS A 331 -14.04 21.38 -20.96
N GLU A 332 -14.86 22.42 -21.02
CA GLU A 332 -16.32 22.29 -21.00
C GLU A 332 -16.83 21.56 -22.26
N ALA A 333 -16.24 21.88 -23.42
CA ALA A 333 -16.55 21.20 -24.68
C ALA A 333 -16.18 19.69 -24.61
N LEU A 334 -14.98 19.38 -24.13
CA LEU A 334 -14.53 17.99 -24.00
C LEU A 334 -15.37 17.23 -22.95
N GLU A 335 -15.67 17.82 -21.79
CA GLU A 335 -16.51 17.22 -20.75
C GLU A 335 -17.93 16.97 -21.27
N SER A 336 -18.51 17.92 -21.99
CA SER A 336 -19.83 17.75 -22.64
C SER A 336 -19.80 16.62 -23.67
N LYS A 337 -18.74 16.57 -24.50
CA LYS A 337 -18.57 15.53 -25.51
C LYS A 337 -18.40 14.14 -24.90
N LEU A 338 -17.60 14.03 -23.84
CA LEU A 338 -17.40 12.78 -23.10
C LEU A 338 -18.71 12.29 -22.45
N ALA A 339 -19.47 13.20 -21.84
CA ALA A 339 -20.76 12.85 -21.25
C ALA A 339 -21.74 12.30 -22.32
N GLN A 340 -21.79 12.94 -23.49
CA GLN A 340 -22.58 12.48 -24.64
C GLN A 340 -22.08 11.11 -25.14
N PHE A 341 -20.77 10.98 -25.39
CA PHE A 341 -20.14 9.78 -25.90
C PHE A 341 -20.34 8.56 -24.97
N LYS A 342 -20.32 8.78 -23.65
CA LYS A 342 -20.56 7.74 -22.64
C LYS A 342 -22.02 7.62 -22.17
N GLY A 343 -22.92 8.41 -22.71
CA GLY A 343 -24.34 8.37 -22.34
C GLY A 343 -24.58 8.65 -20.85
N THR A 344 -23.86 9.61 -20.27
CA THR A 344 -23.97 10.02 -18.86
C THR A 344 -24.46 11.46 -18.75
N GLU A 345 -24.87 11.89 -17.53
CA GLU A 345 -25.36 13.25 -17.33
C GLU A 345 -24.25 14.31 -17.38
N ALA A 346 -23.04 13.93 -16.93
CA ALA A 346 -21.92 14.84 -16.88
C ALA A 346 -20.59 14.08 -16.92
N ALA A 347 -19.51 14.81 -17.20
CA ALA A 347 -18.14 14.32 -17.14
C ALA A 347 -17.22 15.32 -16.45
N LEU A 348 -16.05 14.84 -16.02
CA LEU A 348 -14.98 15.63 -15.42
C LEU A 348 -13.64 15.11 -15.93
N VAL A 349 -12.80 16.03 -16.43
CA VAL A 349 -11.48 15.70 -16.98
C VAL A 349 -10.38 15.89 -15.93
N PHE A 350 -9.45 14.96 -15.86
CA PHE A 350 -8.26 14.93 -15.02
C PHE A 350 -7.00 14.90 -15.88
N ASN A 351 -5.86 15.32 -15.34
CA ASN A 351 -4.62 15.39 -16.11
C ASN A 351 -4.13 14.01 -16.60
N THR A 352 -4.39 12.95 -15.87
CA THR A 352 -4.05 11.57 -16.29
C THR A 352 -5.12 10.59 -15.82
N GLY A 353 -5.18 9.40 -16.42
CA GLY A 353 -6.03 8.31 -15.92
C GLY A 353 -5.67 7.90 -14.49
N TYR A 354 -4.37 7.91 -14.14
CA TYR A 354 -3.91 7.64 -12.79
C TYR A 354 -4.51 8.64 -11.78
N MET A 355 -4.45 9.94 -12.09
CA MET A 355 -5.02 11.01 -11.25
C MET A 355 -6.54 10.93 -11.16
N ALA A 356 -7.21 10.47 -12.22
CA ALA A 356 -8.65 10.22 -12.21
C ALA A 356 -9.02 9.12 -11.20
N ASN A 357 -8.41 7.95 -11.26
CA ASN A 357 -8.66 6.86 -10.31
C ASN A 357 -8.39 7.29 -8.87
N VAL A 358 -7.21 7.87 -8.61
CA VAL A 358 -6.84 8.36 -7.27
C VAL A 358 -7.82 9.41 -6.77
N GLY A 359 -8.21 10.36 -7.63
CA GLY A 359 -9.13 11.44 -7.28
C GLY A 359 -10.54 10.96 -7.01
N ILE A 360 -11.08 10.11 -7.87
CA ILE A 360 -12.44 9.59 -7.76
C ILE A 360 -12.58 8.75 -6.49
N ILE A 361 -11.73 7.75 -6.33
CA ILE A 361 -11.83 6.77 -5.23
C ILE A 361 -11.60 7.46 -3.87
N SER A 362 -10.55 8.28 -3.76
CA SER A 362 -10.25 8.98 -2.50
C SER A 362 -11.24 10.10 -2.16
N ALA A 363 -12.01 10.60 -3.13
CA ALA A 363 -13.09 11.55 -2.87
C ALA A 363 -14.37 10.85 -2.41
N LEU A 364 -14.74 9.74 -3.05
CA LEU A 364 -15.99 9.01 -2.79
C LEU A 364 -15.94 8.16 -1.53
N CYS A 365 -14.75 7.68 -1.14
CA CYS A 365 -14.55 6.78 -0.02
C CYS A 365 -13.73 7.45 1.10
N ASN A 366 -13.95 7.01 2.33
CA ASN A 366 -13.25 7.45 3.54
C ASN A 366 -13.05 6.26 4.50
N SER A 367 -12.58 6.51 5.73
CA SER A 367 -12.34 5.47 6.75
C SER A 367 -13.59 4.67 7.18
N GLU A 368 -14.79 5.16 6.88
CA GLU A 368 -16.06 4.48 7.17
C GLU A 368 -16.56 3.66 5.98
N SER A 369 -15.87 3.75 4.84
CA SER A 369 -16.25 3.10 3.59
C SER A 369 -15.59 1.72 3.46
N ILE A 370 -16.21 0.87 2.63
CA ILE A 370 -15.63 -0.41 2.18
C ILE A 370 -15.45 -0.35 0.67
N ILE A 371 -14.27 -0.73 0.19
CA ILE A 371 -13.97 -0.84 -1.23
C ILE A 371 -13.77 -2.31 -1.55
N PHE A 372 -14.64 -2.86 -2.40
CA PHE A 372 -14.50 -4.19 -2.99
C PHE A 372 -13.74 -4.05 -4.31
N SER A 373 -12.52 -4.57 -4.37
CA SER A 373 -11.58 -4.39 -5.47
C SER A 373 -11.21 -5.73 -6.09
N ASP A 374 -11.27 -5.85 -7.41
CA ASP A 374 -10.72 -7.01 -8.11
C ASP A 374 -9.22 -7.13 -7.84
N GLU A 375 -8.72 -8.37 -7.70
CA GLU A 375 -7.29 -8.62 -7.37
C GLU A 375 -6.33 -8.19 -8.47
N TYR A 376 -6.80 -8.06 -9.73
CA TYR A 376 -5.99 -7.65 -10.88
C TYR A 376 -6.18 -6.18 -11.27
N ASN A 377 -6.89 -5.41 -10.46
CA ASN A 377 -7.08 -3.99 -10.71
C ASN A 377 -5.77 -3.23 -10.88
N HIS A 378 -5.81 -2.22 -11.74
CA HIS A 378 -4.68 -1.34 -12.00
C HIS A 378 -4.15 -0.65 -10.74
N ALA A 379 -2.82 -0.43 -10.68
CA ALA A 379 -2.14 0.17 -9.53
C ALA A 379 -2.77 1.50 -9.08
N SER A 380 -3.28 2.34 -9.99
CA SER A 380 -3.94 3.60 -9.63
C SER A 380 -5.25 3.41 -8.85
N ILE A 381 -5.97 2.31 -9.08
CA ILE A 381 -7.16 1.93 -8.29
C ILE A 381 -6.73 1.53 -6.89
N ILE A 382 -5.69 0.70 -6.78
CA ILE A 382 -5.12 0.27 -5.50
C ILE A 382 -4.64 1.47 -4.70
N ASP A 383 -3.93 2.40 -5.31
CA ASP A 383 -3.40 3.59 -4.64
C ASP A 383 -4.51 4.58 -4.24
N GLY A 384 -5.52 4.75 -5.10
CA GLY A 384 -6.73 5.51 -4.77
C GLY A 384 -7.47 4.92 -3.57
N ALA A 385 -7.60 3.59 -3.54
CA ALA A 385 -8.22 2.87 -2.42
C ALA A 385 -7.41 3.05 -1.12
N ARG A 386 -6.08 2.94 -1.16
CA ARG A 386 -5.21 3.18 0.00
C ARG A 386 -5.31 4.62 0.52
N LEU A 387 -5.29 5.60 -0.38
CA LEU A 387 -5.39 7.02 -0.03
C LEU A 387 -6.73 7.40 0.58
N SER A 388 -7.81 6.71 0.25
CA SER A 388 -9.13 6.91 0.83
C SER A 388 -9.21 6.57 2.33
N LYS A 389 -8.28 5.72 2.82
CA LYS A 389 -8.28 5.11 4.15
C LYS A 389 -9.48 4.17 4.41
N ALA A 390 -10.22 3.81 3.36
CA ALA A 390 -11.30 2.84 3.44
C ALA A 390 -10.76 1.44 3.74
N ARG A 391 -11.63 0.59 4.27
CA ARG A 391 -11.32 -0.85 4.34
C ARG A 391 -11.37 -1.43 2.93
N ILE A 392 -10.25 -2.01 2.48
CA ILE A 392 -10.14 -2.64 1.17
C ILE A 392 -10.40 -4.13 1.32
N VAL A 393 -11.30 -4.65 0.51
CA VAL A 393 -11.66 -6.07 0.44
C VAL A 393 -11.39 -6.52 -0.99
N VAL A 394 -10.31 -7.27 -1.17
CA VAL A 394 -9.92 -7.79 -2.48
C VAL A 394 -10.73 -9.06 -2.76
N TYR A 395 -11.40 -9.14 -3.90
CA TYR A 395 -12.06 -10.35 -4.37
C TYR A 395 -11.28 -11.01 -5.52
N LYS A 396 -11.47 -12.30 -5.70
CA LYS A 396 -10.80 -13.07 -6.76
C LYS A 396 -11.15 -12.52 -8.12
N HIS A 397 -10.17 -12.51 -8.99
CA HIS A 397 -10.29 -11.96 -10.33
C HIS A 397 -11.54 -12.45 -11.06
N ASN A 398 -12.39 -11.49 -11.43
CA ASN A 398 -13.64 -11.65 -12.19
C ASN A 398 -14.60 -12.70 -11.59
N ASP A 399 -14.49 -13.00 -10.28
CA ASP A 399 -15.32 -13.96 -9.56
C ASP A 399 -16.45 -13.26 -8.80
N MET A 400 -17.60 -13.17 -9.44
CA MET A 400 -18.78 -12.50 -8.87
C MET A 400 -19.39 -13.26 -7.68
N GLN A 401 -19.13 -14.56 -7.54
CA GLN A 401 -19.57 -15.34 -6.38
C GLN A 401 -18.70 -15.01 -5.15
N ASP A 402 -17.37 -14.92 -5.33
CA ASP A 402 -16.47 -14.49 -4.27
C ASP A 402 -16.76 -13.04 -3.85
N LEU A 403 -17.04 -12.15 -4.82
CA LEU A 403 -17.45 -10.78 -4.54
C LEU A 403 -18.72 -10.73 -3.68
N GLU A 404 -19.77 -11.46 -4.06
CA GLU A 404 -21.03 -11.51 -3.32
C GLU A 404 -20.85 -12.07 -1.91
N ALA A 405 -20.09 -13.16 -1.77
CA ALA A 405 -19.77 -13.74 -0.47
C ALA A 405 -19.07 -12.73 0.47
N LYS A 406 -18.15 -11.93 -0.08
CA LYS A 406 -17.43 -10.88 0.67
C LYS A 406 -18.32 -9.70 1.04
N ILE A 407 -19.25 -9.31 0.17
CA ILE A 407 -20.25 -8.28 0.49
C ILE A 407 -21.14 -8.74 1.65
N LEU A 408 -21.63 -9.98 1.62
CA LEU A 408 -22.49 -10.53 2.66
C LEU A 408 -21.77 -10.71 4.01
N ALA A 409 -20.48 -10.97 3.98
CA ALA A 409 -19.67 -11.18 5.19
C ALA A 409 -19.39 -9.90 5.98
N ILE A 410 -19.61 -8.70 5.40
CA ILE A 410 -19.17 -7.45 5.97
C ILE A 410 -20.29 -6.41 5.93
N PRO A 411 -20.87 -6.01 7.07
CA PRO A 411 -21.84 -4.92 7.11
C PRO A 411 -21.26 -3.64 6.49
N CYS A 412 -21.94 -3.06 5.51
CA CYS A 412 -21.49 -1.91 4.77
C CYS A 412 -22.62 -0.90 4.58
N SER A 413 -22.49 0.29 5.16
CA SER A 413 -23.42 1.41 4.94
C SER A 413 -22.96 2.34 3.82
N ARG A 414 -21.70 2.29 3.43
CA ARG A 414 -21.09 3.09 2.36
C ARG A 414 -20.02 2.26 1.67
N GLY A 415 -20.27 1.83 0.45
CA GLY A 415 -19.33 0.96 -0.26
C GLY A 415 -19.17 1.30 -1.73
N LEU A 416 -18.04 0.88 -2.28
CA LEU A 416 -17.69 0.98 -3.68
C LEU A 416 -17.22 -0.39 -4.18
N ILE A 417 -17.81 -0.87 -5.26
CA ILE A 417 -17.27 -1.98 -6.05
C ILE A 417 -16.49 -1.35 -7.22
N VAL A 418 -15.22 -1.72 -7.38
CA VAL A 418 -14.38 -1.17 -8.45
C VAL A 418 -13.63 -2.26 -9.18
N SER A 419 -13.62 -2.15 -10.53
CA SER A 419 -12.91 -3.08 -11.42
C SER A 419 -12.43 -2.37 -12.68
N ASP A 420 -11.33 -2.87 -13.26
CA ASP A 420 -11.01 -2.61 -14.66
C ASP A 420 -12.09 -3.24 -15.57
N ALA A 421 -12.41 -2.59 -16.67
CA ALA A 421 -13.33 -3.12 -17.69
C ALA A 421 -12.65 -4.17 -18.57
N VAL A 422 -11.39 -3.86 -18.93
CA VAL A 422 -10.48 -4.75 -19.67
C VAL A 422 -9.17 -4.75 -18.92
N PHE A 423 -8.72 -5.92 -18.50
CA PHE A 423 -7.52 -6.06 -17.68
C PHE A 423 -6.25 -5.94 -18.52
N SER A 424 -5.36 -5.06 -18.09
CA SER A 424 -4.24 -4.57 -18.90
C SER A 424 -3.18 -5.62 -19.24
N MET A 425 -3.10 -6.74 -18.51
CA MET A 425 -2.09 -7.79 -18.69
C MET A 425 -2.65 -9.06 -19.33
N ASP A 426 -3.95 -9.29 -19.20
CA ASP A 426 -4.64 -10.51 -19.64
C ASP A 426 -5.60 -10.27 -20.81
N GLY A 427 -6.10 -9.05 -20.97
CA GLY A 427 -6.97 -8.66 -22.08
C GLY A 427 -8.40 -9.16 -21.95
N ASP A 428 -8.74 -9.80 -20.84
CA ASP A 428 -10.08 -10.28 -20.54
C ASP A 428 -11.02 -9.14 -20.12
N ILE A 429 -12.31 -9.40 -20.16
CA ILE A 429 -13.36 -8.41 -19.91
C ILE A 429 -14.08 -8.77 -18.60
N VAL A 430 -14.34 -7.77 -17.78
CA VAL A 430 -15.12 -7.92 -16.54
C VAL A 430 -16.55 -8.40 -16.82
N ASP A 431 -17.10 -9.24 -15.93
CA ASP A 431 -18.55 -9.52 -15.94
C ASP A 431 -19.34 -8.33 -15.40
N LEU A 432 -19.43 -7.27 -16.23
CA LEU A 432 -20.11 -6.02 -15.88
C LEU A 432 -21.58 -6.22 -15.51
N PRO A 433 -22.38 -7.04 -16.22
CA PRO A 433 -23.78 -7.27 -15.86
C PRO A 433 -23.95 -7.78 -14.43
N ALA A 434 -23.17 -8.78 -14.04
CA ALA A 434 -23.23 -9.34 -12.69
C ALA A 434 -22.71 -8.37 -11.64
N LEU A 435 -21.61 -7.66 -11.92
CA LEU A 435 -21.05 -6.65 -11.02
C LEU A 435 -22.06 -5.53 -10.73
N VAL A 436 -22.69 -4.97 -11.76
CA VAL A 436 -23.70 -3.90 -11.62
C VAL A 436 -24.94 -4.42 -10.90
N ALA A 437 -25.34 -5.67 -11.15
CA ALA A 437 -26.47 -6.30 -10.45
C ALA A 437 -26.19 -6.40 -8.94
N LEU A 438 -24.97 -6.79 -8.55
CA LEU A 438 -24.56 -6.83 -7.15
C LEU A 438 -24.54 -5.43 -6.53
N GLY A 439 -24.01 -4.42 -7.22
CA GLY A 439 -24.06 -3.04 -6.77
C GLY A 439 -25.47 -2.56 -6.45
N LYS A 440 -26.40 -2.80 -7.38
CA LYS A 440 -27.84 -2.48 -7.19
C LYS A 440 -28.48 -3.26 -6.04
N LYS A 441 -28.22 -4.57 -5.97
CA LYS A 441 -28.77 -5.47 -4.94
C LYS A 441 -28.39 -5.05 -3.53
N TYR A 442 -27.14 -4.61 -3.34
CA TYR A 442 -26.59 -4.27 -2.03
C TYR A 442 -26.43 -2.77 -1.79
N HIS A 443 -26.98 -1.93 -2.67
CA HIS A 443 -26.91 -0.45 -2.59
C HIS A 443 -25.47 0.07 -2.48
N LEU A 444 -24.54 -0.50 -3.25
CA LEU A 444 -23.14 -0.09 -3.33
C LEU A 444 -22.92 0.67 -4.63
N LEU A 445 -22.07 1.71 -4.59
CA LEU A 445 -21.61 2.38 -5.81
C LEU A 445 -20.78 1.41 -6.64
N THR A 446 -20.86 1.55 -7.95
CA THR A 446 -20.08 0.77 -8.92
C THR A 446 -19.24 1.69 -9.78
N MET A 447 -17.94 1.39 -9.90
CA MET A 447 -16.98 2.13 -10.73
C MET A 447 -16.25 1.16 -11.64
N ILE A 448 -16.18 1.50 -12.93
CA ILE A 448 -15.49 0.72 -13.95
C ILE A 448 -14.45 1.59 -14.64
N ASP A 449 -13.22 1.08 -14.70
CA ASP A 449 -12.11 1.70 -15.43
C ASP A 449 -12.07 1.20 -16.87
N GLU A 450 -12.47 2.05 -17.80
CA GLU A 450 -12.50 1.79 -19.24
C GLU A 450 -11.22 2.16 -19.98
N ALA A 451 -10.09 2.34 -19.28
CA ALA A 451 -8.85 2.78 -19.90
C ALA A 451 -8.39 1.88 -21.08
N HIS A 452 -8.72 0.61 -21.04
CA HIS A 452 -8.46 -0.37 -22.10
C HIS A 452 -9.72 -0.81 -22.86
N ALA A 453 -10.88 -0.24 -22.52
CA ALA A 453 -12.17 -0.60 -23.15
C ALA A 453 -12.64 0.45 -24.16
N THR A 454 -12.49 1.75 -23.83
CA THR A 454 -12.85 2.86 -24.74
C THR A 454 -12.02 2.79 -26.02
N GLY A 455 -12.69 2.79 -27.17
CA GLY A 455 -12.08 2.63 -28.48
C GLY A 455 -11.73 1.19 -28.87
N VAL A 456 -11.89 0.22 -27.94
CA VAL A 456 -11.44 -1.18 -28.11
C VAL A 456 -12.60 -2.17 -28.19
N ILE A 457 -13.56 -2.06 -27.29
CA ILE A 457 -14.74 -2.94 -27.26
C ILE A 457 -16.02 -2.17 -27.60
N GLY A 458 -17.05 -2.92 -27.98
CA GLY A 458 -18.26 -2.37 -28.58
C GLY A 458 -18.11 -2.21 -30.10
N LYS A 459 -19.21 -2.26 -30.82
CA LYS A 459 -19.24 -2.25 -32.30
C LYS A 459 -18.60 -0.99 -32.92
N THR A 460 -18.74 0.14 -32.24
CA THR A 460 -18.23 1.45 -32.66
C THR A 460 -17.17 2.04 -31.72
N GLY A 461 -16.74 1.25 -30.71
CA GLY A 461 -15.69 1.64 -29.78
C GLY A 461 -16.16 2.49 -28.59
N HIS A 462 -17.46 2.53 -28.28
CA HIS A 462 -17.96 3.27 -27.12
C HIS A 462 -17.64 2.61 -25.77
N GLY A 463 -17.09 1.40 -25.76
CA GLY A 463 -16.68 0.69 -24.55
C GLY A 463 -17.75 -0.23 -23.97
N THR A 464 -17.78 -0.36 -22.64
CA THR A 464 -18.57 -1.37 -21.94
C THR A 464 -20.08 -1.23 -22.14
N LEU A 465 -20.60 -0.02 -22.14
CA LEU A 465 -22.07 0.18 -22.30
C LEU A 465 -22.58 -0.25 -23.67
N GLU A 466 -21.77 -0.07 -24.71
CA GLU A 466 -22.11 -0.58 -26.03
C GLU A 466 -21.97 -2.10 -26.10
N HIS A 467 -20.91 -2.64 -25.47
CA HIS A 467 -20.63 -4.07 -25.52
C HIS A 467 -21.69 -4.90 -24.79
N PHE A 468 -22.11 -4.47 -23.58
CA PHE A 468 -23.05 -5.21 -22.73
C PHE A 468 -24.49 -4.69 -22.80
N GLY A 469 -24.73 -3.56 -23.45
CA GLY A 469 -26.02 -2.88 -23.49
C GLY A 469 -26.20 -1.88 -22.34
N SER A 470 -27.00 -0.84 -22.59
CA SER A 470 -27.20 0.31 -21.69
C SER A 470 -27.84 -0.01 -20.33
N THR A 471 -28.48 -1.19 -20.20
CA THR A 471 -29.07 -1.64 -18.92
C THR A 471 -28.05 -2.00 -17.84
N CYS A 472 -26.80 -2.29 -18.25
CA CYS A 472 -25.66 -2.64 -17.37
C CYS A 472 -24.81 -1.42 -17.00
N LYS A 473 -25.42 -0.25 -16.83
CA LYS A 473 -24.72 1.01 -16.55
C LYS A 473 -24.22 1.06 -15.10
N PRO A 474 -22.90 1.17 -14.88
CA PRO A 474 -22.34 1.45 -13.56
C PRO A 474 -22.56 2.92 -13.18
N ASP A 475 -22.37 3.27 -11.90
CA ASP A 475 -22.54 4.63 -11.42
C ASP A 475 -21.44 5.57 -11.92
N ILE A 476 -20.22 5.05 -12.09
CA ILE A 476 -19.07 5.80 -12.56
C ILE A 476 -18.35 5.01 -13.65
N LEU A 477 -18.18 5.65 -14.81
CA LEU A 477 -17.27 5.23 -15.86
C LEU A 477 -16.02 6.12 -15.79
N MET A 478 -14.91 5.54 -15.45
CA MET A 478 -13.60 6.18 -15.53
C MET A 478 -12.91 5.74 -16.82
N GLY A 479 -12.10 6.59 -17.43
CA GLY A 479 -11.30 6.22 -18.58
C GLY A 479 -10.09 7.14 -18.79
N THR A 480 -9.31 6.84 -19.80
CA THR A 480 -8.15 7.65 -20.19
C THR A 480 -8.26 8.19 -21.61
N LEU A 481 -7.69 9.37 -21.81
CA LEU A 481 -7.55 10.01 -23.13
C LEU A 481 -6.24 9.60 -23.82
N SER A 482 -5.33 8.92 -23.10
CA SER A 482 -3.94 8.71 -23.52
C SER A 482 -3.66 7.37 -24.22
N LYS A 483 -4.69 6.58 -24.47
CA LYS A 483 -4.57 5.29 -25.18
C LYS A 483 -5.26 5.35 -26.53
N ALA A 484 -6.42 4.71 -26.69
CA ALA A 484 -7.15 4.71 -27.95
C ALA A 484 -7.49 6.12 -28.48
N LEU A 485 -7.71 7.09 -27.59
CA LEU A 485 -8.05 8.47 -27.95
C LEU A 485 -6.80 9.35 -28.25
N GLY A 486 -5.59 8.79 -28.17
CA GLY A 486 -4.37 9.38 -28.74
C GLY A 486 -3.95 10.75 -28.18
N SER A 487 -4.39 11.13 -26.98
CA SER A 487 -4.06 12.41 -26.34
C SER A 487 -3.43 12.20 -24.95
N GLU A 488 -3.67 13.10 -24.00
CA GLU A 488 -3.27 12.98 -22.62
C GLU A 488 -4.45 13.31 -21.70
N GLY A 489 -4.62 12.52 -20.64
CA GLY A 489 -5.63 12.78 -19.61
C GLY A 489 -6.37 11.56 -19.13
N GLY A 490 -7.24 11.80 -18.16
CA GLY A 490 -8.25 10.88 -17.67
C GLY A 490 -9.59 11.57 -17.55
N TYR A 491 -10.64 10.79 -17.36
CA TYR A 491 -11.98 11.34 -17.19
C TYR A 491 -12.83 10.48 -16.25
N ALA A 492 -13.82 11.11 -15.63
CA ALA A 492 -14.93 10.47 -14.96
C ALA A 492 -16.23 10.85 -15.69
N CYS A 493 -17.09 9.88 -15.98
CA CYS A 493 -18.42 10.08 -16.51
C CYS A 493 -19.43 9.47 -15.55
N ALA A 494 -20.42 10.24 -15.07
CA ALA A 494 -21.36 9.82 -14.05
C ALA A 494 -22.62 10.69 -14.03
N SER A 495 -23.46 10.53 -13.00
CA SER A 495 -24.53 11.48 -12.71
C SER A 495 -23.95 12.86 -12.38
N LYS A 496 -24.74 13.91 -12.64
CA LYS A 496 -24.35 15.29 -12.32
C LYS A 496 -23.97 15.46 -10.84
N VAL A 497 -24.67 14.79 -9.93
CA VAL A 497 -24.42 14.84 -8.49
C VAL A 497 -23.02 14.30 -8.16
N ILE A 498 -22.63 13.16 -8.73
CA ILE A 498 -21.28 12.59 -8.51
C ILE A 498 -20.22 13.51 -9.10
N ILE A 499 -20.40 14.01 -10.31
CA ILE A 499 -19.43 14.92 -10.94
C ILE A 499 -19.27 16.23 -10.16
N ASP A 500 -20.35 16.83 -9.70
CA ASP A 500 -20.28 18.04 -8.89
C ASP A 500 -19.61 17.76 -7.52
N TYR A 501 -19.84 16.58 -6.94
CA TYR A 501 -19.14 16.16 -5.75
C TYR A 501 -17.62 16.00 -5.99
N LEU A 502 -17.22 15.38 -7.10
CA LEU A 502 -15.82 15.22 -7.47
C LEU A 502 -15.12 16.57 -7.69
N LYS A 503 -15.76 17.54 -8.33
CA LYS A 503 -15.24 18.92 -8.48
C LYS A 503 -14.88 19.56 -7.14
N ASN A 504 -15.60 19.22 -6.07
CA ASN A 504 -15.45 19.79 -4.74
C ASN A 504 -14.59 18.96 -3.79
N LYS A 505 -14.28 17.69 -4.11
CA LYS A 505 -13.61 16.76 -3.19
C LYS A 505 -12.40 16.04 -3.76
N ALA A 506 -12.31 15.84 -5.08
CA ALA A 506 -11.20 15.14 -5.70
C ALA A 506 -9.92 15.97 -5.65
N ARG A 507 -9.01 15.61 -4.74
CA ARG A 507 -7.78 16.38 -4.51
C ARG A 507 -6.85 16.44 -5.72
N SER A 508 -6.75 15.35 -6.49
CA SER A 508 -5.97 15.29 -7.73
C SER A 508 -6.52 16.20 -8.85
N PHE A 509 -7.79 16.62 -8.74
CA PHE A 509 -8.40 17.62 -9.60
C PHE A 509 -8.20 19.03 -9.04
N ILE A 510 -8.53 19.24 -7.76
CA ILE A 510 -8.54 20.57 -7.12
C ILE A 510 -7.14 21.21 -7.11
N PHE A 511 -6.11 20.42 -6.79
CA PHE A 511 -4.76 20.91 -6.53
C PHE A 511 -3.79 20.68 -7.69
N ALA A 512 -4.28 20.20 -8.83
CA ALA A 512 -3.48 20.07 -10.05
C ALA A 512 -3.64 21.31 -10.93
N THR A 513 -2.55 21.79 -11.52
CA THR A 513 -2.59 22.66 -12.69
C THR A 513 -3.29 21.90 -13.81
N SER A 514 -4.21 22.54 -14.53
CA SER A 514 -5.02 21.85 -15.53
C SER A 514 -4.23 21.52 -16.81
N GLN A 515 -4.82 20.68 -17.64
CA GLN A 515 -4.21 20.22 -18.88
C GLN A 515 -3.92 21.36 -19.87
N ALA A 516 -2.94 21.14 -20.73
CA ALA A 516 -2.66 22.03 -21.82
C ALA A 516 -3.79 22.04 -22.87
N PRO A 517 -4.11 23.19 -23.47
CA PRO A 517 -5.13 23.31 -24.51
C PRO A 517 -4.98 22.32 -25.65
N ALA A 518 -3.75 22.06 -26.07
CA ALA A 518 -3.42 21.11 -27.12
C ALA A 518 -3.93 19.70 -26.83
N ALA A 519 -3.75 19.22 -25.58
CA ALA A 519 -4.21 17.89 -25.17
C ALA A 519 -5.74 17.81 -25.16
N LEU A 520 -6.43 18.86 -24.70
CA LEU A 520 -7.89 18.92 -24.68
C LEU A 520 -8.49 18.88 -26.09
N ALA A 521 -7.96 19.69 -27.00
CA ALA A 521 -8.42 19.75 -28.39
C ALA A 521 -8.13 18.45 -29.14
N ALA A 522 -6.96 17.85 -28.90
CA ALA A 522 -6.63 16.53 -29.46
C ALA A 522 -7.63 15.47 -29.02
N ALA A 523 -7.92 15.39 -27.70
CA ALA A 523 -8.88 14.43 -27.16
C ALA A 523 -10.30 14.64 -27.73
N LEU A 524 -10.75 15.90 -27.79
CA LEU A 524 -12.06 16.22 -28.36
C LEU A 524 -12.13 15.78 -29.84
N ARG A 525 -11.12 16.13 -30.64
CA ARG A 525 -11.08 15.75 -32.06
C ARG A 525 -10.96 14.23 -32.23
N ALA A 526 -10.22 13.54 -31.37
CA ALA A 526 -10.11 12.08 -31.43
C ALA A 526 -11.44 11.37 -31.21
N ILE A 527 -12.28 11.86 -30.29
CA ILE A 527 -13.63 11.33 -30.08
C ILE A 527 -14.49 11.56 -31.33
N GLU A 528 -14.43 12.77 -31.92
CA GLU A 528 -15.18 13.08 -33.14
C GLU A 528 -14.73 12.20 -34.32
N VAL A 529 -13.42 12.00 -34.49
CA VAL A 529 -12.88 11.10 -35.53
C VAL A 529 -13.36 9.65 -35.33
N LEU A 530 -13.41 9.18 -34.09
CA LEU A 530 -13.93 7.83 -33.81
C LEU A 530 -15.42 7.70 -34.14
N GLU A 531 -16.22 8.73 -33.87
CA GLU A 531 -17.65 8.74 -34.25
C GLU A 531 -17.85 8.86 -35.77
N GLU A 532 -17.02 9.63 -36.45
CA GLU A 532 -17.00 9.77 -37.91
C GLU A 532 -16.54 8.46 -38.59
N GLU A 533 -15.61 7.74 -37.98
CA GLU A 533 -14.93 6.57 -38.53
C GLU A 533 -15.04 5.33 -37.57
N PRO A 534 -16.25 4.84 -37.26
CA PRO A 534 -16.41 3.70 -36.35
C PRO A 534 -15.78 2.41 -36.87
N GLN A 535 -15.49 2.34 -38.19
CA GLN A 535 -14.76 1.22 -38.79
C GLN A 535 -13.35 1.04 -38.22
N ARG A 536 -12.75 2.06 -37.57
CA ARG A 536 -11.45 1.89 -36.89
C ARG A 536 -11.53 0.87 -35.75
N ALA A 537 -12.58 0.93 -34.94
CA ALA A 537 -12.81 -0.05 -33.89
C ALA A 537 -13.09 -1.45 -34.48
N GLN A 538 -13.82 -1.52 -35.58
CA GLN A 538 -14.10 -2.78 -36.29
C GLN A 538 -12.82 -3.38 -36.88
N SER A 539 -11.94 -2.56 -37.48
CA SER A 539 -10.63 -3.01 -37.99
C SER A 539 -9.76 -3.54 -36.86
N LEU A 540 -9.79 -2.89 -35.69
CA LEU A 540 -9.06 -3.39 -34.51
C LEU A 540 -9.57 -4.77 -34.09
N GLN A 541 -10.88 -4.97 -34.00
CA GLN A 541 -11.51 -6.25 -33.66
C GLN A 541 -11.21 -7.33 -34.70
N HIS A 542 -11.29 -6.99 -36.00
CA HIS A 542 -10.87 -7.88 -37.08
C HIS A 542 -9.40 -8.30 -36.93
N ASN A 543 -8.51 -7.35 -36.64
CA ASN A 543 -7.08 -7.63 -36.41
C ASN A 543 -6.85 -8.57 -35.24
N VAL A 544 -7.67 -8.50 -34.17
CA VAL A 544 -7.61 -9.42 -33.03
C VAL A 544 -7.92 -10.85 -33.47
N GLU A 545 -9.04 -11.06 -34.13
CA GLU A 545 -9.46 -12.37 -34.62
C GLU A 545 -8.45 -12.95 -35.62
N PHE A 546 -8.01 -12.12 -36.56
CA PHE A 546 -7.04 -12.50 -37.56
C PHE A 546 -5.70 -12.93 -36.94
N PHE A 547 -5.17 -12.14 -35.99
CA PHE A 547 -3.90 -12.42 -35.34
C PHE A 547 -3.93 -13.66 -34.47
N LEU A 548 -5.01 -13.87 -33.72
CA LEU A 548 -5.22 -15.11 -32.94
C LEU A 548 -5.19 -16.35 -33.85
N ASN A 549 -5.85 -16.29 -34.99
CA ASN A 549 -5.80 -17.37 -35.99
C ASN A 549 -4.39 -17.57 -36.55
N ALA A 550 -3.67 -16.50 -36.84
CA ALA A 550 -2.29 -16.59 -37.32
C ALA A 550 -1.33 -17.18 -36.27
N LEU A 551 -1.49 -16.82 -34.99
CA LEU A 551 -0.74 -17.42 -33.88
C LEU A 551 -1.04 -18.92 -33.76
N HIS A 552 -2.31 -19.29 -33.83
CA HIS A 552 -2.72 -20.70 -33.75
C HIS A 552 -2.14 -21.54 -34.90
N GLN A 553 -2.08 -21.01 -36.13
CA GLN A 553 -1.43 -21.66 -37.28
C GLN A 553 0.08 -21.90 -37.03
N GLU A 554 0.72 -21.07 -36.23
CA GLU A 554 2.12 -21.24 -35.83
C GLU A 554 2.32 -22.11 -34.58
N GLY A 555 1.25 -22.71 -34.05
CA GLY A 555 1.27 -23.57 -32.88
C GLY A 555 1.41 -22.79 -31.57
N VAL A 556 1.00 -21.52 -31.56
CA VAL A 556 1.03 -20.66 -30.37
C VAL A 556 -0.39 -20.52 -29.83
N GLU A 557 -0.61 -21.10 -28.65
CA GLU A 557 -1.88 -20.97 -27.93
C GLU A 557 -1.99 -19.57 -27.32
N ALA A 558 -3.01 -18.82 -27.74
CA ALA A 558 -3.33 -17.50 -27.20
C ALA A 558 -4.84 -17.26 -27.32
N TYR A 559 -5.38 -16.60 -26.34
CA TYR A 559 -6.78 -16.20 -26.31
C TYR A 559 -6.91 -14.78 -25.76
N SER A 560 -7.72 -13.96 -26.39
CA SER A 560 -8.16 -12.66 -25.87
C SER A 560 -9.40 -12.19 -26.62
N PRO A 561 -10.41 -11.63 -25.93
CA PRO A 561 -11.53 -10.95 -26.55
C PRO A 561 -11.21 -9.49 -26.95
N THR A 562 -10.00 -8.99 -26.70
CA THR A 562 -9.63 -7.59 -26.90
C THR A 562 -8.27 -7.43 -27.61
N ALA A 563 -7.88 -6.19 -27.86
CA ALA A 563 -6.62 -5.86 -28.52
C ALA A 563 -5.35 -6.17 -27.69
N ILE A 564 -5.49 -6.65 -26.46
CA ILE A 564 -4.38 -7.09 -25.61
C ILE A 564 -4.34 -8.61 -25.62
N ILE A 565 -3.32 -9.19 -26.24
CA ILE A 565 -3.19 -10.63 -26.40
C ILE A 565 -1.97 -11.12 -25.58
N PRO A 566 -2.21 -11.85 -24.46
CA PRO A 566 -1.16 -12.45 -23.68
C PRO A 566 -0.68 -13.76 -24.36
N VAL A 567 0.58 -13.83 -24.74
CA VAL A 567 1.21 -15.07 -25.19
C VAL A 567 2.04 -15.62 -24.02
N ILE A 568 1.51 -16.62 -23.34
CA ILE A 568 2.10 -17.17 -22.12
C ILE A 568 3.34 -18.00 -22.45
N ILE A 569 4.48 -17.58 -21.94
CA ILE A 569 5.76 -18.29 -22.09
C ILE A 569 6.04 -19.17 -20.86
N GLY A 570 5.73 -18.65 -19.67
CA GLY A 570 5.96 -19.30 -18.37
C GLY A 570 7.24 -18.84 -17.71
N ASP A 571 8.39 -19.25 -18.25
CA ASP A 571 9.70 -18.88 -17.72
C ASP A 571 10.11 -17.45 -18.08
N GLU A 572 10.66 -16.71 -17.11
CA GLU A 572 11.00 -15.30 -17.23
C GLU A 572 12.19 -15.06 -18.17
N ALA A 573 13.21 -15.90 -18.08
CA ALA A 573 14.40 -15.80 -18.93
C ALA A 573 14.05 -16.10 -20.40
N THR A 574 13.25 -17.13 -20.62
CA THR A 574 12.75 -17.51 -21.95
C THR A 574 11.90 -16.39 -22.55
N ALA A 575 11.01 -15.78 -21.76
CA ALA A 575 10.19 -14.67 -22.23
C ALA A 575 11.04 -13.46 -22.68
N LEU A 576 12.12 -13.15 -21.94
CA LEU A 576 13.07 -12.12 -22.33
C LEU A 576 13.83 -12.47 -23.62
N GLN A 577 14.28 -13.72 -23.77
CA GLN A 577 14.98 -14.17 -24.98
C GLN A 577 14.07 -14.05 -26.21
N VAL A 578 12.81 -14.47 -26.09
CA VAL A 578 11.82 -14.34 -27.17
C VAL A 578 11.58 -12.87 -27.51
N ALA A 579 11.36 -11.99 -26.51
CA ALA A 579 11.17 -10.56 -26.76
C ALA A 579 12.38 -9.90 -27.44
N ASN A 580 13.59 -10.27 -27.05
CA ASN A 580 14.83 -9.76 -27.65
C ASN A 580 15.00 -10.26 -29.08
N GLU A 581 14.66 -11.51 -29.37
CA GLU A 581 14.68 -12.06 -30.74
C GLU A 581 13.71 -11.31 -31.66
N LEU A 582 12.50 -11.02 -31.16
CA LEU A 582 11.53 -10.22 -31.90
C LEU A 582 12.07 -8.81 -32.21
N LEU A 583 12.65 -8.15 -31.20
CA LEU A 583 13.24 -6.81 -31.37
C LEU A 583 14.42 -6.82 -32.36
N ALA A 584 15.26 -7.85 -32.33
CA ALA A 584 16.34 -8.04 -33.30
C ALA A 584 15.79 -8.14 -34.74
N ASN A 585 14.61 -8.71 -34.92
CA ASN A 585 13.90 -8.82 -36.20
C ASN A 585 12.96 -7.66 -36.50
N GLY A 586 13.08 -6.52 -35.78
CA GLY A 586 12.33 -5.30 -36.04
C GLY A 586 10.89 -5.30 -35.51
N VAL A 587 10.56 -6.13 -34.51
CA VAL A 587 9.25 -6.17 -33.85
C VAL A 587 9.41 -5.91 -32.37
N LEU A 588 8.70 -4.91 -31.83
CA LEU A 588 8.69 -4.60 -30.39
C LEU A 588 7.46 -5.19 -29.73
N ALA A 589 7.64 -6.28 -28.99
CA ALA A 589 6.65 -6.93 -28.14
C ALA A 589 7.26 -7.17 -26.74
N PRO A 590 6.78 -6.50 -25.69
CA PRO A 590 7.42 -6.55 -24.39
C PRO A 590 7.15 -7.88 -23.67
N ALA A 591 8.18 -8.41 -23.00
CA ALA A 591 8.03 -9.48 -22.02
C ALA A 591 7.57 -8.89 -20.68
N ILE A 592 6.42 -9.35 -20.18
CA ILE A 592 5.89 -9.04 -18.85
C ILE A 592 6.23 -10.21 -17.93
N ARG A 593 6.73 -9.89 -16.73
CA ARG A 593 7.23 -10.85 -15.76
C ARG A 593 6.97 -10.38 -14.35
N TYR A 594 7.31 -11.18 -13.36
CA TYR A 594 7.27 -10.80 -11.96
C TYR A 594 7.99 -9.44 -11.72
N PRO A 595 7.50 -8.52 -10.87
CA PRO A 595 6.29 -8.64 -10.03
C PRO A 595 4.98 -8.23 -10.73
N THR A 596 4.98 -7.84 -12.00
CA THR A 596 3.77 -7.39 -12.72
C THR A 596 2.76 -8.51 -12.93
N VAL A 597 3.24 -9.73 -13.11
CA VAL A 597 2.45 -10.97 -13.17
C VAL A 597 3.05 -12.00 -12.21
N ALA A 598 2.32 -13.05 -11.88
CA ALA A 598 2.78 -14.10 -10.96
C ALA A 598 4.04 -14.81 -11.51
N LYS A 599 4.89 -15.33 -10.61
CA LYS A 599 6.05 -16.14 -10.99
C LYS A 599 5.60 -17.36 -11.80
N GLY A 600 6.35 -17.66 -12.86
CA GLY A 600 6.02 -18.78 -13.76
C GLY A 600 4.91 -18.48 -14.77
N THR A 601 4.43 -17.24 -14.84
CA THR A 601 3.41 -16.79 -15.81
C THR A 601 3.92 -15.67 -16.71
N ALA A 602 5.24 -15.58 -16.90
CA ALA A 602 5.83 -14.60 -17.79
C ALA A 602 5.28 -14.75 -19.21
N ARG A 603 5.02 -13.64 -19.86
CA ARG A 603 4.33 -13.58 -21.15
C ARG A 603 4.84 -12.47 -22.05
N LEU A 604 4.63 -12.61 -23.36
CA LEU A 604 4.62 -11.44 -24.23
C LEU A 604 3.25 -10.77 -24.10
N ARG A 605 3.23 -9.48 -23.87
CA ARG A 605 2.01 -8.67 -23.92
C ARG A 605 1.90 -8.00 -25.28
N ILE A 606 1.16 -8.62 -26.16
CA ILE A 606 0.92 -8.08 -27.50
C ILE A 606 -0.22 -7.07 -27.43
N ALA A 607 0.00 -5.88 -27.98
CA ALA A 607 -1.04 -4.86 -28.15
C ALA A 607 -1.21 -4.59 -29.65
N LEU A 608 -2.44 -4.83 -30.15
CA LEU A 608 -2.77 -4.61 -31.54
C LEU A 608 -3.25 -3.17 -31.78
N MET A 609 -3.02 -2.68 -33.00
CA MET A 609 -3.52 -1.41 -33.49
C MET A 609 -4.44 -1.63 -34.69
N ALA A 610 -5.41 -0.75 -34.89
CA ALA A 610 -6.32 -0.77 -36.03
C ALA A 610 -5.59 -0.65 -37.38
N THR A 611 -4.42 -0.04 -37.37
CA THR A 611 -3.58 0.22 -38.56
C THR A 611 -2.61 -0.92 -38.89
N HIS A 612 -2.52 -1.98 -38.07
CA HIS A 612 -1.75 -3.17 -38.45
C HIS A 612 -2.38 -3.85 -39.66
N THR A 613 -1.54 -4.19 -40.62
CA THR A 613 -1.96 -4.94 -41.82
C THR A 613 -1.91 -6.45 -41.58
N GLU A 614 -2.70 -7.22 -42.28
CA GLU A 614 -2.70 -8.69 -42.21
C GLU A 614 -1.28 -9.28 -42.50
N ALA A 615 -0.54 -8.69 -43.44
CA ALA A 615 0.83 -9.12 -43.75
C ALA A 615 1.78 -8.94 -42.54
N GLU A 616 1.65 -7.85 -41.81
CA GLU A 616 2.43 -7.57 -40.60
C GLU A 616 2.04 -8.52 -39.46
N LEU A 617 0.75 -8.81 -39.32
CA LEU A 617 0.23 -9.76 -38.34
C LEU A 617 0.75 -11.19 -38.62
N ILE A 618 0.68 -11.66 -39.87
CA ILE A 618 1.23 -12.97 -40.27
C ILE A 618 2.72 -13.03 -40.00
N LYS A 619 3.49 -12.01 -40.44
CA LYS A 619 4.95 -11.94 -40.22
C LYS A 619 5.27 -12.04 -38.72
N THR A 620 4.54 -11.30 -37.90
CA THR A 620 4.79 -11.27 -36.45
C THR A 620 4.42 -12.59 -35.80
N ALA A 621 3.30 -13.21 -36.15
CA ALA A 621 2.90 -14.53 -35.64
C ALA A 621 3.96 -15.60 -35.95
N LYS A 622 4.50 -15.62 -37.20
CA LYS A 622 5.60 -16.51 -37.59
C LYS A 622 6.86 -16.29 -36.76
N LEU A 623 7.24 -15.05 -36.52
CA LEU A 623 8.41 -14.72 -35.69
C LEU A 623 8.21 -15.17 -34.24
N ILE A 624 7.04 -14.96 -33.67
CA ILE A 624 6.71 -15.41 -32.30
C ILE A 624 6.79 -16.93 -32.23
N GLY A 625 6.14 -17.68 -33.15
CA GLY A 625 6.17 -19.14 -33.17
C GLY A 625 7.60 -19.69 -33.32
N ALA A 626 8.40 -19.11 -34.22
CA ALA A 626 9.79 -19.49 -34.41
C ALA A 626 10.65 -19.24 -33.17
N ALA A 627 10.51 -18.07 -32.54
CA ALA A 627 11.24 -17.70 -31.35
C ALA A 627 10.86 -18.60 -30.14
N ILE A 628 9.57 -18.89 -29.97
CA ILE A 628 9.12 -19.81 -28.92
C ILE A 628 9.71 -21.20 -29.13
N ARG A 629 9.63 -21.76 -30.34
CA ARG A 629 10.23 -23.07 -30.65
C ARG A 629 11.75 -23.10 -30.43
N LYS A 630 12.43 -21.98 -30.65
CA LYS A 630 13.89 -21.87 -30.45
C LYS A 630 14.30 -21.88 -28.97
N TYR A 631 13.55 -21.23 -28.10
CA TYR A 631 13.93 -20.97 -26.71
C TYR A 631 13.14 -21.76 -25.67
N LYS A 632 11.91 -22.19 -25.98
CA LYS A 632 11.11 -23.04 -25.10
C LYS A 632 11.46 -24.50 -25.37
N LYS A 633 12.33 -25.06 -24.53
CA LYS A 633 12.72 -26.49 -24.57
C LYS A 633 11.66 -27.39 -23.98
#